data_fb5323de60e6e33e19f4ebbaae6315b7
#
_entry.id   fb5323de60e6e33e19f4ebbaae6315b7
#
_cell.length_a   1.000
_cell.length_b   1.000
_cell.length_c   1.000
_cell.angle_alpha   90.00
_cell.angle_beta   90.00
_cell.angle_gamma   90.00
#
_symmetry.space_group_name_H-M   'P 1'
#
loop_
_entity.id
_entity.type
_entity.pdbx_description
1 polymer ?
#
loop_
_entity_poly.entity_id
_entity_poly.type
_entity_poly.pdbx_seq_one_letter_code
_entity_poly.pdbx_strand_id
1 'polypeptide(L)'
;MLEEGEQCFAETGHYAGLERLALKEADPIGFEKLFSRIRGGLVSARETALNISASPIVRELGELCFALYTPDGDSIALSTGIIVHVHTMSEALKFFVRNDWEDNPGIRPGDIFANNDPTIGNVHPADVQTFVPIFWEDELVAWAGGVTHVVDIGASTPGGVPVGPTYVFEDGIDLHGERIGEADEIHRAHLERIKRMTRAPMYYLLDEKTRLAGCHMIRDAVERLIADEGPGRFKQFSREVIEDTRRSFKSTVRRMTIPGRYRAPGFFDTQFADKDSLPIVARRDFMMHGCFEMRFGDDGIMDVDLDGSSAWGWHAMNATPAGVQGMTWLVLTQTLICNDKVNDGGYLATRGNYPEGTWANKGDALCSSSVPWPPLFVTFTGYLRGLSRALQGRGFIEEITTSYHEPSAFQGGGIDQYGNTSGFVNFELAGGGMGGKYVLDGLDYGAAPFNPEGDLGDCEIWEMLAPFMYLGRQVKASTAGVGRHRGGSGFESLFLTWNTPQYEVQTLGMAKVFTSPGIFGGYPASTSYVHILSEADLIERASRGESYPTGDGSYDEPELFDLSGRRTYKQDALRVLEPARQGDLFLMTYKGGGGVGDPLLRPVESVEADVAEGHLLPEYAETVYAVADRPARMAERLGQTVPAFEWWQGQRDRVLAGDLIAPVAEMLAESMRLSPRFAAEYRGFWDLPEDFEFDVPTPTVAATASRPGKVSPAASAARYLAEAKAFVPDDGDVSAAEGTTVTADVLGDMLDGKLSRRAVKEVQSGFKDTGRFDQWIAVLQARVAWEDPILLPVGEGLNVVRRATDGEYVIRTDAGADLCRWDENWKMYSAVRVRDTGQSMREVYPRMGHADPEWMELREFHCPLSGALLEVEPVPPGYPVVHDFLPDLSGFYEGWLKRKLP
;
A
#
# COMPACT_ATOMS: atom_id res chain seq x y z
N MET A 1 -16.56 -12.35 -26.84
CA MET A 1 -16.08 -10.93 -26.85
C MET A 1 -14.85 -10.77 -25.98
N LEU A 2 -14.92 -11.05 -24.65
CA LEU A 2 -13.76 -10.85 -23.77
C LEU A 2 -12.56 -11.75 -24.17
N GLU A 3 -12.77 -13.06 -24.38
CA GLU A 3 -11.74 -13.99 -24.86
C GLU A 3 -11.17 -13.60 -26.23
N GLU A 4 -12.00 -13.11 -27.14
CA GLU A 4 -11.55 -12.61 -28.44
C GLU A 4 -10.72 -11.34 -28.31
N GLY A 5 -11.09 -10.43 -27.35
CA GLY A 5 -10.31 -9.25 -27.03
C GLY A 5 -8.96 -9.59 -26.41
N GLU A 6 -8.92 -10.56 -25.52
CA GLU A 6 -7.71 -11.09 -24.88
C GLU A 6 -6.79 -11.75 -25.93
N GLN A 7 -7.35 -12.56 -26.81
CA GLN A 7 -6.60 -13.18 -27.90
C GLN A 7 -6.05 -12.12 -28.87
N CYS A 8 -6.88 -11.16 -29.27
CA CYS A 8 -6.45 -10.06 -30.13
C CYS A 8 -5.30 -9.25 -29.52
N PHE A 9 -5.37 -8.96 -28.21
CA PHE A 9 -4.28 -8.30 -27.51
C PHE A 9 -3.02 -9.17 -27.46
N ALA A 10 -3.14 -10.47 -27.19
CA ALA A 10 -2.01 -11.39 -27.17
C ALA A 10 -1.32 -11.51 -28.55
N GLU A 11 -2.11 -11.45 -29.64
CA GLU A 11 -1.61 -11.54 -31.01
C GLU A 11 -0.98 -10.23 -31.51
N THR A 12 -1.54 -9.08 -31.14
CA THR A 12 -1.15 -7.77 -31.69
C THR A 12 -0.32 -6.91 -30.75
N GLY A 13 -0.40 -7.17 -29.44
CA GLY A 13 0.15 -6.31 -28.39
C GLY A 13 -0.57 -4.97 -28.23
N HIS A 14 -1.70 -4.78 -28.89
CA HIS A 14 -2.51 -3.58 -28.86
C HIS A 14 -3.91 -3.86 -28.33
N TYR A 15 -4.42 -3.00 -27.48
CA TYR A 15 -5.80 -3.09 -27.00
C TYR A 15 -6.78 -3.01 -28.18
N ALA A 16 -7.67 -3.97 -28.26
CA ALA A 16 -8.61 -4.15 -29.37
C ALA A 16 -7.96 -4.16 -30.77
N GLY A 17 -6.67 -4.56 -30.87
CA GLY A 17 -5.92 -4.58 -32.12
C GLY A 17 -5.59 -3.20 -32.73
N LEU A 18 -5.63 -2.15 -31.94
CA LEU A 18 -5.48 -0.78 -32.41
C LEU A 18 -4.00 -0.41 -32.64
N GLU A 19 -3.49 -0.62 -33.86
CA GLU A 19 -2.16 -0.14 -34.25
C GLU A 19 -2.08 1.41 -34.32
N ARG A 20 -3.21 2.08 -34.61
CA ARG A 20 -3.32 3.53 -34.74
C ARG A 20 -4.50 4.07 -33.92
N LEU A 21 -4.33 5.27 -33.36
CA LEU A 21 -5.37 6.02 -32.66
C LEU A 21 -6.06 6.97 -33.65
N ALA A 22 -6.84 6.40 -34.55
CA ALA A 22 -7.37 7.09 -35.72
C ALA A 22 -8.26 8.31 -35.36
N LEU A 23 -9.06 8.21 -34.27
CA LEU A 23 -9.87 9.31 -33.78
C LEU A 23 -9.00 10.42 -33.20
N LYS A 24 -8.04 10.06 -32.35
CA LYS A 24 -7.10 11.01 -31.74
C LYS A 24 -6.23 11.70 -32.78
N GLU A 25 -5.75 10.98 -33.80
CA GLU A 25 -4.97 11.54 -34.90
C GLU A 25 -5.78 12.52 -35.79
N ALA A 26 -7.05 12.19 -36.07
CA ALA A 26 -7.92 13.02 -36.90
C ALA A 26 -8.46 14.27 -36.18
N ASP A 27 -8.75 14.16 -34.88
CA ASP A 27 -9.36 15.22 -34.07
C ASP A 27 -8.83 15.17 -32.62
N PRO A 28 -7.57 15.55 -32.36
CA PRO A 28 -6.98 15.47 -31.03
C PRO A 28 -7.70 16.35 -30.00
N ILE A 29 -8.23 17.51 -30.41
CA ILE A 29 -8.99 18.40 -29.52
C ILE A 29 -10.34 17.79 -29.16
N GLY A 30 -11.04 17.22 -30.10
CA GLY A 30 -12.30 16.51 -29.87
C GLY A 30 -12.11 15.29 -28.99
N PHE A 31 -10.98 14.58 -29.16
CA PHE A 31 -10.64 13.45 -28.30
C PHE A 31 -10.48 13.86 -26.82
N GLU A 32 -9.73 14.92 -26.54
CA GLU A 32 -9.56 15.46 -25.17
C GLU A 32 -10.86 16.03 -24.60
N LYS A 33 -11.71 16.63 -25.43
CA LYS A 33 -13.04 17.09 -25.00
C LYS A 33 -13.96 15.93 -24.61
N LEU A 34 -13.92 14.81 -25.32
CA LEU A 34 -14.70 13.62 -24.99
C LEU A 34 -14.27 13.07 -23.61
N PHE A 35 -12.96 12.91 -23.40
CA PHE A 35 -12.44 12.49 -22.10
C PHE A 35 -12.86 13.42 -20.96
N SER A 36 -12.69 14.74 -21.16
CA SER A 36 -13.05 15.75 -20.17
C SER A 36 -14.55 15.76 -19.85
N ARG A 37 -15.43 15.56 -20.84
CA ARG A 37 -16.89 15.45 -20.63
C ARG A 37 -17.25 14.21 -19.79
N ILE A 38 -16.65 13.07 -20.11
CA ILE A 38 -16.89 11.82 -19.35
C ILE A 38 -16.41 11.98 -17.91
N ARG A 39 -15.16 12.40 -17.71
CA ARG A 39 -14.59 12.62 -16.38
C ARG A 39 -15.37 13.64 -15.57
N GLY A 40 -15.76 14.74 -16.19
CA GLY A 40 -16.60 15.76 -15.55
C GLY A 40 -17.96 15.23 -15.11
N GLY A 41 -18.59 14.35 -15.89
CA GLY A 41 -19.81 13.63 -15.53
C GLY A 41 -19.62 12.72 -14.31
N LEU A 42 -18.53 11.95 -14.28
CA LEU A 42 -18.18 11.05 -13.17
C LEU A 42 -17.90 11.82 -11.87
N VAL A 43 -17.12 12.91 -11.93
CA VAL A 43 -16.85 13.76 -10.76
C VAL A 43 -18.14 14.43 -10.27
N SER A 44 -18.99 14.96 -11.16
CA SER A 44 -20.27 15.56 -10.78
C SER A 44 -21.21 14.53 -10.13
N ALA A 45 -21.22 13.29 -10.62
CA ALA A 45 -22.00 12.21 -10.02
C ALA A 45 -21.52 11.91 -8.60
N ARG A 46 -20.21 11.81 -8.39
CA ARG A 46 -19.61 11.59 -7.07
C ARG A 46 -19.95 12.71 -6.09
N GLU A 47 -19.69 13.95 -6.45
CA GLU A 47 -19.94 15.10 -5.58
C GLU A 47 -21.44 15.23 -5.21
N THR A 48 -22.33 14.92 -6.15
CA THR A 48 -23.76 14.89 -5.85
C THR A 48 -24.12 13.75 -4.92
N ALA A 49 -23.55 12.57 -5.17
CA ALA A 49 -23.82 11.37 -4.38
C ALA A 49 -23.34 11.51 -2.92
N LEU A 50 -22.21 12.16 -2.68
CA LEU A 50 -21.73 12.47 -1.32
C LEU A 50 -22.78 13.21 -0.48
N ASN A 51 -23.59 14.06 -1.11
CA ASN A 51 -24.65 14.80 -0.42
C ASN A 51 -25.91 13.98 -0.15
N ILE A 52 -26.06 12.81 -0.76
CA ILE A 52 -27.20 11.91 -0.56
C ILE A 52 -26.95 10.99 0.64
N SER A 53 -25.71 10.50 0.81
CA SER A 53 -25.36 9.66 1.94
C SER A 53 -25.30 10.44 3.25
N ALA A 54 -25.80 9.82 4.34
CA ALA A 54 -25.53 10.24 5.70
C ALA A 54 -24.58 9.28 6.42
N SER A 55 -24.09 8.27 5.70
CA SER A 55 -23.04 7.39 6.21
C SER A 55 -21.77 8.19 6.44
N PRO A 56 -21.23 8.15 7.64
CA PRO A 56 -20.05 8.93 7.95
C PRO A 56 -18.84 8.50 7.13
N ILE A 57 -18.70 7.23 6.80
CA ILE A 57 -17.61 6.72 5.96
C ILE A 57 -17.66 7.33 4.56
N VAL A 58 -18.83 7.42 3.97
CA VAL A 58 -19.00 8.03 2.65
C VAL A 58 -18.87 9.54 2.71
N ARG A 59 -19.53 10.19 3.69
CA ARG A 59 -19.65 11.64 3.72
C ARG A 59 -18.41 12.35 4.24
N GLU A 60 -17.81 11.85 5.34
CA GLU A 60 -16.69 12.50 6.00
C GLU A 60 -15.34 11.98 5.45
N LEU A 61 -15.21 10.66 5.29
CA LEU A 61 -14.00 10.07 4.74
C LEU A 61 -13.94 10.13 3.22
N GLY A 62 -15.07 10.30 2.52
CA GLY A 62 -15.13 10.31 1.07
C GLY A 62 -14.96 8.93 0.44
N GLU A 63 -15.25 7.84 1.19
CA GLU A 63 -15.13 6.46 0.68
C GLU A 63 -16.23 6.10 -0.32
N LEU A 64 -16.16 6.74 -1.45
CA LEU A 64 -17.06 6.59 -2.59
C LEU A 64 -16.27 6.85 -3.87
N CYS A 65 -16.39 5.97 -4.86
CA CYS A 65 -15.95 6.29 -6.20
C CYS A 65 -16.90 5.73 -7.26
N PHE A 66 -16.80 6.31 -8.45
CA PHE A 66 -17.51 5.87 -9.65
C PHE A 66 -16.57 5.72 -10.81
N ALA A 67 -16.89 4.79 -11.71
CA ALA A 67 -16.17 4.66 -12.96
C ALA A 67 -17.11 4.23 -14.10
N LEU A 68 -16.66 4.49 -15.32
CA LEU A 68 -17.30 4.06 -16.56
C LEU A 68 -16.47 2.94 -17.18
N TYR A 69 -17.16 1.87 -17.60
CA TYR A 69 -16.53 0.67 -18.15
C TYR A 69 -17.04 0.36 -19.55
N THR A 70 -16.21 -0.31 -20.34
CA THR A 70 -16.64 -0.92 -21.61
C THR A 70 -17.64 -2.06 -21.35
N PRO A 71 -18.35 -2.53 -22.37
CA PRO A 71 -19.20 -3.73 -22.23
C PRO A 71 -18.43 -4.95 -21.70
N ASP A 72 -17.14 -5.07 -22.02
CA ASP A 72 -16.26 -6.17 -21.61
C ASP A 72 -15.66 -5.98 -20.20
N GLY A 73 -15.88 -4.83 -19.56
CA GLY A 73 -15.51 -4.56 -18.17
C GLY A 73 -14.24 -3.73 -17.98
N ASP A 74 -13.53 -3.27 -19.03
CA ASP A 74 -12.36 -2.41 -18.88
C ASP A 74 -12.74 -0.98 -18.53
N SER A 75 -12.09 -0.36 -17.56
CA SER A 75 -12.36 1.03 -17.16
C SER A 75 -11.94 2.02 -18.26
N ILE A 76 -12.85 2.96 -18.58
CA ILE A 76 -12.64 4.05 -19.55
C ILE A 76 -12.16 5.31 -18.85
N ALA A 77 -12.79 5.62 -17.72
CA ALA A 77 -12.48 6.79 -16.87
C ALA A 77 -13.07 6.59 -15.47
N LEU A 78 -12.55 7.35 -14.51
CA LEU A 78 -12.96 7.29 -13.10
C LEU A 78 -13.22 8.69 -12.52
N SER A 79 -13.97 8.74 -11.41
CA SER A 79 -14.09 9.90 -10.55
C SER A 79 -12.85 10.02 -9.64
N THR A 80 -12.89 10.92 -8.67
CA THR A 80 -12.03 10.96 -7.51
C THR A 80 -12.56 10.04 -6.39
N GLY A 81 -11.88 9.96 -5.24
CA GLY A 81 -12.26 9.17 -4.06
C GLY A 81 -11.45 7.91 -3.86
N ILE A 82 -12.07 6.84 -3.37
CA ILE A 82 -11.39 5.57 -3.07
C ILE A 82 -11.14 4.75 -4.35
N ILE A 83 -10.08 5.09 -5.05
CA ILE A 83 -9.81 4.62 -6.41
C ILE A 83 -9.31 3.16 -6.52
N VAL A 84 -8.97 2.51 -5.41
CA VAL A 84 -8.58 1.10 -5.38
C VAL A 84 -9.63 0.20 -6.02
N HIS A 85 -10.90 0.57 -5.88
CA HIS A 85 -12.03 -0.22 -6.36
C HIS A 85 -12.29 -0.10 -7.87
N VAL A 86 -11.70 0.85 -8.57
CA VAL A 86 -11.95 1.00 -10.01
C VAL A 86 -11.54 -0.27 -10.75
N HIS A 87 -10.37 -0.80 -10.45
CA HIS A 87 -9.90 -2.04 -11.06
C HIS A 87 -10.65 -3.27 -10.52
N THR A 88 -11.00 -3.32 -9.22
CA THR A 88 -11.77 -4.45 -8.69
C THR A 88 -13.18 -4.52 -9.29
N MET A 89 -13.84 -3.40 -9.55
CA MET A 89 -15.09 -3.35 -10.28
C MET A 89 -14.94 -3.81 -11.75
N SER A 90 -13.79 -3.50 -12.38
CA SER A 90 -13.44 -4.04 -13.70
C SER A 90 -13.40 -5.58 -13.67
N GLU A 91 -12.74 -6.17 -12.69
CA GLU A 91 -12.66 -7.62 -12.53
C GLU A 91 -14.04 -8.25 -12.25
N ALA A 92 -14.90 -7.59 -11.46
CA ALA A 92 -16.27 -8.05 -11.23
C ALA A 92 -17.11 -8.06 -12.52
N LEU A 93 -17.00 -7.04 -13.37
CA LEU A 93 -17.67 -7.00 -14.66
C LEU A 93 -17.12 -8.07 -15.63
N LYS A 94 -15.83 -8.29 -15.66
CA LYS A 94 -15.21 -9.37 -16.44
C LYS A 94 -15.67 -10.75 -15.95
N PHE A 95 -15.91 -10.91 -14.65
CA PHE A 95 -16.53 -12.12 -14.12
C PHE A 95 -17.96 -12.32 -14.69
N PHE A 96 -18.77 -11.26 -14.80
CA PHE A 96 -20.09 -11.37 -15.40
C PHE A 96 -20.00 -11.86 -16.86
N VAL A 97 -19.10 -11.27 -17.64
CA VAL A 97 -18.89 -11.69 -19.04
C VAL A 97 -18.41 -13.15 -19.15
N ARG A 98 -17.44 -13.57 -18.34
CA ARG A 98 -16.89 -14.93 -18.36
C ARG A 98 -17.85 -16.02 -17.89
N ASN A 99 -18.87 -15.64 -17.11
CA ASN A 99 -19.83 -16.57 -16.52
C ASN A 99 -21.24 -16.43 -17.12
N ASP A 100 -21.35 -15.84 -18.31
CA ASP A 100 -22.56 -15.77 -19.12
C ASP A 100 -23.75 -15.09 -18.38
N TRP A 101 -23.50 -14.00 -17.62
CA TRP A 101 -24.54 -13.22 -16.95
C TRP A 101 -25.55 -12.63 -17.93
N GLU A 102 -25.18 -12.41 -19.17
CA GLU A 102 -26.08 -11.96 -20.25
C GLU A 102 -27.20 -12.98 -20.57
N ASP A 103 -26.90 -14.28 -20.38
CA ASP A 103 -27.87 -15.35 -20.59
C ASP A 103 -28.67 -15.63 -19.31
N ASN A 104 -27.99 -15.65 -18.14
CA ASN A 104 -28.59 -15.93 -16.85
C ASN A 104 -27.84 -15.24 -15.71
N PRO A 105 -28.44 -14.23 -15.05
CA PRO A 105 -29.86 -13.85 -14.99
C PRO A 105 -30.39 -13.01 -16.14
N GLY A 106 -29.57 -12.67 -17.13
CA GLY A 106 -29.83 -11.72 -18.20
C GLY A 106 -29.44 -10.30 -17.82
N ILE A 107 -29.13 -9.47 -18.83
CA ILE A 107 -28.76 -8.06 -18.66
C ILE A 107 -29.69 -7.22 -19.53
N ARG A 108 -30.43 -6.31 -18.91
CA ARG A 108 -31.49 -5.51 -19.59
C ARG A 108 -31.39 -4.04 -19.18
N PRO A 109 -31.93 -3.12 -19.97
CA PRO A 109 -32.06 -1.73 -19.57
C PRO A 109 -32.82 -1.60 -18.23
N GLY A 110 -32.27 -0.84 -17.28
CA GLY A 110 -32.87 -0.64 -15.96
C GLY A 110 -32.53 -1.73 -14.91
N ASP A 111 -31.77 -2.76 -15.28
CA ASP A 111 -31.27 -3.72 -14.31
C ASP A 111 -30.23 -3.09 -13.38
N ILE A 112 -30.16 -3.57 -12.12
CA ILE A 112 -29.25 -3.15 -11.09
C ILE A 112 -28.58 -4.39 -10.52
N PHE A 113 -27.25 -4.45 -10.58
CA PHE A 113 -26.46 -5.54 -10.02
C PHE A 113 -25.65 -5.06 -8.81
N ALA A 114 -25.39 -5.94 -7.85
CA ALA A 114 -24.52 -5.68 -6.72
C ALA A 114 -23.55 -6.82 -6.48
N ASN A 115 -22.34 -6.47 -6.07
CA ASN A 115 -21.29 -7.40 -5.68
C ASN A 115 -20.54 -6.89 -4.46
N ASN A 116 -20.12 -7.79 -3.57
CA ASN A 116 -19.15 -7.49 -2.52
C ASN A 116 -18.23 -8.70 -2.24
N ASP A 117 -18.28 -9.73 -3.07
CA ASP A 117 -17.46 -10.91 -2.95
C ASP A 117 -16.02 -10.64 -3.43
N PRO A 118 -14.99 -10.75 -2.55
CA PRO A 118 -13.59 -10.59 -2.94
C PRO A 118 -13.13 -11.58 -4.00
N THR A 119 -13.74 -12.78 -4.07
CA THR A 119 -13.37 -13.81 -5.05
C THR A 119 -13.94 -13.53 -6.45
N ILE A 120 -14.92 -12.64 -6.56
CA ILE A 120 -15.49 -12.19 -7.84
C ILE A 120 -14.76 -10.97 -8.38
N GLY A 121 -14.39 -10.03 -7.50
CA GLY A 121 -13.72 -8.80 -7.90
C GLY A 121 -13.96 -7.70 -6.87
N ASN A 122 -13.48 -7.90 -5.66
CA ASN A 122 -13.57 -6.88 -4.62
C ASN A 122 -12.32 -6.92 -3.71
N VAL A 123 -12.16 -5.92 -2.85
CA VAL A 123 -11.10 -5.90 -1.84
C VAL A 123 -11.55 -6.70 -0.63
N HIS A 124 -12.68 -6.32 -0.03
CA HIS A 124 -13.28 -7.02 1.10
C HIS A 124 -14.82 -6.81 1.14
N PRO A 125 -15.56 -7.61 1.92
CA PRO A 125 -17.03 -7.62 1.87
C PRO A 125 -17.70 -6.30 2.27
N ALA A 126 -17.05 -5.41 3.01
CA ALA A 126 -17.63 -4.12 3.39
C ALA A 126 -17.65 -3.08 2.26
N ASP A 127 -16.94 -3.33 1.17
CA ASP A 127 -17.00 -2.52 -0.05
C ASP A 127 -18.11 -3.03 -0.95
N VAL A 128 -19.23 -2.36 -0.95
CA VAL A 128 -20.39 -2.77 -1.76
C VAL A 128 -20.36 -2.07 -3.10
N GLN A 129 -20.31 -2.86 -4.17
CA GLN A 129 -20.31 -2.40 -5.55
C GLN A 129 -21.73 -2.46 -6.13
N THR A 130 -22.09 -1.45 -6.92
CA THR A 130 -23.34 -1.39 -7.68
C THR A 130 -23.01 -1.15 -9.15
N PHE A 131 -23.64 -1.93 -10.04
CA PHE A 131 -23.44 -1.82 -11.49
C PHE A 131 -24.77 -1.58 -12.18
N VAL A 132 -24.80 -0.60 -13.09
CA VAL A 132 -25.94 -0.28 -13.94
C VAL A 132 -25.51 -0.36 -15.40
N PRO A 133 -26.13 -1.23 -16.22
CA PRO A 133 -25.83 -1.32 -17.64
C PRO A 133 -26.36 -0.09 -18.38
N ILE A 134 -25.58 0.41 -19.34
CA ILE A 134 -25.93 1.55 -20.19
C ILE A 134 -26.19 1.01 -21.59
N PHE A 135 -27.44 1.15 -22.04
CA PHE A 135 -27.87 0.74 -23.36
C PHE A 135 -28.05 1.97 -24.27
N TRP A 136 -27.72 1.79 -25.54
CA TRP A 136 -28.12 2.71 -26.58
C TRP A 136 -28.95 1.91 -27.60
N GLU A 137 -30.24 2.24 -27.73
CA GLU A 137 -31.21 1.37 -28.40
C GLU A 137 -31.22 -0.02 -27.72
N ASP A 138 -30.96 -1.08 -28.46
CA ASP A 138 -30.91 -2.46 -27.93
C ASP A 138 -29.50 -2.99 -27.65
N GLU A 139 -28.49 -2.13 -27.72
CA GLU A 139 -27.07 -2.52 -27.55
C GLU A 139 -26.50 -2.04 -26.21
N LEU A 140 -25.89 -2.94 -25.44
CA LEU A 140 -25.09 -2.59 -24.27
C LEU A 140 -23.84 -1.86 -24.74
N VAL A 141 -23.70 -0.58 -24.41
CA VAL A 141 -22.56 0.27 -24.85
C VAL A 141 -21.55 0.57 -23.75
N ALA A 142 -21.94 0.47 -22.49
CA ALA A 142 -21.07 0.70 -21.34
C ALA A 142 -21.71 0.19 -20.03
N TRP A 143 -20.94 0.24 -18.93
CA TRP A 143 -21.43 0.07 -17.57
C TRP A 143 -21.07 1.29 -16.72
N ALA A 144 -22.00 1.73 -15.88
CA ALA A 144 -21.69 2.60 -14.75
C ALA A 144 -21.47 1.75 -13.50
N GLY A 145 -20.33 1.90 -12.84
CA GLY A 145 -20.00 1.25 -11.58
C GLY A 145 -19.84 2.27 -10.46
N GLY A 146 -20.36 1.96 -9.28
CA GLY A 146 -20.19 2.76 -8.08
C GLY A 146 -19.93 1.88 -6.87
N VAL A 147 -19.07 2.31 -5.95
CA VAL A 147 -18.73 1.57 -4.73
C VAL A 147 -18.74 2.49 -3.52
N THR A 148 -19.18 1.96 -2.38
CA THR A 148 -19.04 2.60 -1.07
C THR A 148 -18.60 1.58 -0.04
N HIS A 149 -17.74 1.97 0.89
CA HIS A 149 -17.53 1.20 2.11
C HIS A 149 -18.72 1.41 3.05
N VAL A 150 -19.31 0.34 3.58
CA VAL A 150 -20.43 0.43 4.51
C VAL A 150 -19.97 0.38 5.97
N VAL A 151 -20.71 1.04 6.86
CA VAL A 151 -20.36 1.16 8.30
C VAL A 151 -20.36 -0.19 9.01
N ASP A 152 -21.28 -1.08 8.65
CA ASP A 152 -21.42 -2.43 9.22
C ASP A 152 -22.03 -3.37 8.19
N ILE A 153 -21.35 -4.47 7.93
CA ILE A 153 -21.79 -5.51 6.98
C ILE A 153 -22.59 -6.62 7.64
N GLY A 154 -22.76 -6.60 8.98
CA GLY A 154 -23.44 -7.66 9.71
C GLY A 154 -22.57 -8.89 9.97
N ALA A 155 -21.25 -8.75 9.95
CA ALA A 155 -20.31 -9.83 10.24
C ALA A 155 -20.43 -10.34 11.69
N SER A 156 -19.74 -11.44 12.00
CA SER A 156 -19.71 -12.02 13.35
C SER A 156 -19.16 -11.05 14.41
N THR A 157 -18.27 -10.13 14.03
CA THR A 157 -17.84 -9.00 14.87
C THR A 157 -18.31 -7.68 14.26
N PRO A 158 -18.64 -6.65 15.09
CA PRO A 158 -19.19 -5.39 14.60
C PRO A 158 -18.14 -4.50 13.95
N GLY A 159 -18.59 -3.60 13.07
CA GLY A 159 -17.78 -2.59 12.39
C GLY A 159 -17.57 -2.86 10.91
N GLY A 160 -16.97 -1.88 10.21
CA GLY A 160 -16.75 -1.96 8.76
C GLY A 160 -15.53 -2.80 8.37
N VAL A 161 -14.62 -3.09 9.31
CA VAL A 161 -13.41 -3.90 9.09
C VAL A 161 -13.35 -5.00 10.17
N PRO A 162 -14.26 -5.97 10.13
CA PRO A 162 -14.41 -6.97 11.19
C PRO A 162 -13.19 -7.90 11.25
N VAL A 163 -12.49 -7.91 12.39
CA VAL A 163 -11.24 -8.68 12.57
C VAL A 163 -11.45 -10.10 13.10
N GLY A 164 -12.64 -10.39 13.62
CA GLY A 164 -12.96 -11.70 14.19
C GLY A 164 -13.27 -12.82 13.22
N PRO A 165 -13.82 -12.57 12.00
CA PRO A 165 -14.13 -13.64 11.07
C PRO A 165 -12.92 -14.50 10.70
N THR A 166 -13.10 -15.82 10.76
CA THR A 166 -12.11 -16.81 10.33
C THR A 166 -12.56 -17.53 9.05
N TYR A 167 -13.87 -17.64 8.88
CA TYR A 167 -14.54 -18.25 7.72
C TYR A 167 -15.35 -17.22 6.94
N VAL A 168 -15.50 -17.41 5.63
CA VAL A 168 -16.34 -16.57 4.78
C VAL A 168 -17.79 -16.47 5.26
N PHE A 169 -18.32 -17.52 5.95
CA PHE A 169 -19.68 -17.52 6.50
C PHE A 169 -19.87 -16.56 7.69
N GLU A 170 -18.79 -16.00 8.22
CA GLU A 170 -18.79 -15.04 9.32
C GLU A 170 -18.67 -13.59 8.82
N ASP A 171 -18.47 -13.39 7.51
CA ASP A 171 -18.18 -12.10 6.89
C ASP A 171 -19.42 -11.18 6.76
N GLY A 172 -20.63 -11.71 6.97
CA GLY A 172 -21.88 -10.92 6.98
C GLY A 172 -22.69 -11.01 5.68
N ILE A 173 -23.20 -9.88 5.21
CA ILE A 173 -23.96 -9.83 3.95
C ILE A 173 -23.02 -10.15 2.79
N ASP A 174 -23.44 -11.10 1.97
CA ASP A 174 -22.67 -11.63 0.86
C ASP A 174 -23.46 -11.47 -0.46
N LEU A 175 -22.88 -10.79 -1.44
CA LEU A 175 -23.46 -10.44 -2.72
C LEU A 175 -22.53 -10.89 -3.85
N HIS A 176 -22.99 -11.86 -4.64
CA HIS A 176 -22.17 -12.53 -5.66
C HIS A 176 -22.53 -12.06 -7.09
N GLY A 177 -22.51 -10.75 -7.35
CA GLY A 177 -22.95 -10.23 -8.64
C GLY A 177 -24.45 -10.38 -8.87
N GLU A 178 -25.25 -10.30 -7.82
CA GLU A 178 -26.70 -10.49 -7.87
C GLU A 178 -27.40 -9.35 -8.61
N ARG A 179 -28.44 -9.67 -9.38
CA ARG A 179 -29.41 -8.67 -9.82
C ARG A 179 -30.31 -8.29 -8.64
N ILE A 180 -30.09 -7.12 -8.08
CA ILE A 180 -30.80 -6.60 -6.90
C ILE A 180 -31.99 -5.68 -7.26
N GLY A 181 -32.14 -5.33 -8.52
CA GLY A 181 -33.21 -4.47 -9.01
C GLY A 181 -33.42 -4.61 -10.50
N GLU A 182 -34.60 -4.12 -10.97
CA GLU A 182 -35.00 -4.05 -12.36
C GLU A 182 -35.90 -2.84 -12.60
N ALA A 183 -35.97 -2.34 -13.83
CA ALA A 183 -36.73 -1.14 -14.19
C ALA A 183 -36.36 0.09 -13.31
N ASP A 184 -35.06 0.24 -12.98
CA ASP A 184 -34.50 1.30 -12.13
C ASP A 184 -34.96 1.28 -10.66
N GLU A 185 -35.62 0.19 -10.21
CA GLU A 185 -36.07 0.05 -8.83
C GLU A 185 -35.40 -1.15 -8.14
N ILE A 186 -34.89 -0.92 -6.92
CA ILE A 186 -34.29 -1.99 -6.09
C ILE A 186 -35.39 -2.91 -5.58
N HIS A 187 -35.18 -4.21 -5.65
CA HIS A 187 -36.09 -5.22 -5.16
C HIS A 187 -36.38 -5.06 -3.66
N ARG A 188 -37.64 -5.07 -3.29
CA ARG A 188 -38.07 -4.95 -1.88
C ARG A 188 -37.45 -6.04 -1.00
N ALA A 189 -37.24 -7.25 -1.51
CA ALA A 189 -36.64 -8.35 -0.77
C ALA A 189 -35.17 -8.04 -0.40
N HIS A 190 -34.41 -7.37 -1.28
CA HIS A 190 -33.06 -6.92 -1.01
C HIS A 190 -33.03 -5.87 0.12
N LEU A 191 -33.89 -4.86 0.06
CA LEU A 191 -34.03 -3.85 1.09
C LEU A 191 -34.41 -4.45 2.46
N GLU A 192 -35.29 -5.47 2.49
CA GLU A 192 -35.63 -6.15 3.75
C GLU A 192 -34.51 -7.04 4.27
N ARG A 193 -33.68 -7.64 3.41
CA ARG A 193 -32.47 -8.37 3.80
C ARG A 193 -31.49 -7.44 4.53
N ILE A 194 -31.18 -6.28 3.95
CA ILE A 194 -30.30 -5.28 4.56
C ILE A 194 -30.80 -4.86 5.94
N LYS A 195 -32.08 -4.50 6.06
CA LYS A 195 -32.67 -4.06 7.34
C LYS A 195 -32.51 -5.08 8.47
N ARG A 196 -32.37 -6.37 8.15
CA ARG A 196 -32.34 -7.46 9.13
C ARG A 196 -30.96 -8.03 9.39
N MET A 197 -29.98 -7.75 8.54
CA MET A 197 -28.67 -8.41 8.60
C MET A 197 -27.55 -7.47 9.02
N THR A 198 -27.71 -6.16 9.01
CA THR A 198 -26.70 -5.20 9.50
C THR A 198 -27.13 -4.50 10.79
N ARG A 199 -26.16 -4.06 11.59
CA ARG A 199 -26.39 -3.26 12.82
C ARG A 199 -26.69 -1.80 12.51
N ALA A 200 -26.36 -1.33 11.30
CA ALA A 200 -26.51 0.06 10.85
C ALA A 200 -27.36 0.17 9.56
N PRO A 201 -28.62 -0.36 9.53
CA PRO A 201 -29.39 -0.48 8.30
C PRO A 201 -29.74 0.84 7.63
N MET A 202 -29.88 1.93 8.40
CA MET A 202 -30.17 3.24 7.85
C MET A 202 -29.02 3.74 6.96
N TYR A 203 -27.81 3.65 7.45
CA TYR A 203 -26.61 4.07 6.70
C TYR A 203 -26.41 3.22 5.45
N TYR A 204 -26.50 1.89 5.58
CA TYR A 204 -26.36 0.99 4.43
C TYR A 204 -27.38 1.30 3.32
N LEU A 205 -28.65 1.52 3.67
CA LEU A 205 -29.70 1.86 2.71
C LEU A 205 -29.50 3.23 2.05
N LEU A 206 -28.93 4.19 2.76
CA LEU A 206 -28.56 5.48 2.18
C LEU A 206 -27.37 5.34 1.23
N ASP A 207 -26.38 4.51 1.57
CA ASP A 207 -25.24 4.21 0.70
C ASP A 207 -25.71 3.48 -0.58
N GLU A 208 -26.66 2.55 -0.47
CA GLU A 208 -27.30 1.89 -1.62
C GLU A 208 -27.93 2.92 -2.58
N LYS A 209 -28.71 3.86 -2.03
CA LYS A 209 -29.30 4.94 -2.83
C LYS A 209 -28.23 5.85 -3.43
N THR A 210 -27.17 6.12 -2.71
CA THR A 210 -26.03 6.93 -3.15
C THR A 210 -25.35 6.31 -4.36
N ARG A 211 -25.03 5.02 -4.31
CA ARG A 211 -24.44 4.29 -5.43
C ARG A 211 -25.34 4.29 -6.66
N LEU A 212 -26.63 3.95 -6.46
CA LEU A 212 -27.62 3.92 -7.55
C LEU A 212 -27.81 5.30 -8.21
N ALA A 213 -27.97 6.35 -7.40
CA ALA A 213 -28.17 7.71 -7.93
C ALA A 213 -26.94 8.17 -8.75
N GLY A 214 -25.72 7.91 -8.28
CA GLY A 214 -24.51 8.22 -9.05
C GLY A 214 -24.42 7.44 -10.36
N CYS A 215 -24.71 6.14 -10.36
CA CYS A 215 -24.73 5.32 -11.56
C CYS A 215 -25.77 5.81 -12.59
N HIS A 216 -26.97 6.22 -12.15
CA HIS A 216 -27.97 6.81 -13.03
C HIS A 216 -27.53 8.14 -13.63
N MET A 217 -26.91 9.02 -12.84
CA MET A 217 -26.35 10.29 -13.36
C MET A 217 -25.28 10.04 -14.42
N ILE A 218 -24.46 9.02 -14.26
CA ILE A 218 -23.44 8.63 -15.24
C ILE A 218 -24.11 8.09 -16.50
N ARG A 219 -25.09 7.21 -16.37
CA ARG A 219 -25.89 6.72 -17.51
C ARG A 219 -26.46 7.87 -18.32
N ASP A 220 -27.16 8.80 -17.67
CA ASP A 220 -27.76 9.96 -18.32
C ASP A 220 -26.73 10.86 -19.02
N ALA A 221 -25.53 11.00 -18.43
CA ALA A 221 -24.44 11.77 -19.03
C ALA A 221 -23.86 11.08 -20.27
N VAL A 222 -23.72 9.76 -20.25
CA VAL A 222 -23.24 8.95 -21.38
C VAL A 222 -24.26 8.93 -22.51
N GLU A 223 -25.55 8.75 -22.22
CA GLU A 223 -26.62 8.81 -23.21
C GLU A 223 -26.68 10.16 -23.94
N ARG A 224 -26.57 11.26 -23.17
CA ARG A 224 -26.48 12.62 -23.79
C ARG A 224 -25.21 12.76 -24.64
N LEU A 225 -24.08 12.22 -24.20
CA LEU A 225 -22.84 12.24 -24.97
C LEU A 225 -22.99 11.49 -26.29
N ILE A 226 -23.61 10.29 -26.26
CA ILE A 226 -23.86 9.49 -27.46
C ILE A 226 -24.88 10.18 -28.40
N ALA A 227 -25.91 10.86 -27.87
CA ALA A 227 -26.86 11.63 -28.66
C ALA A 227 -26.14 12.80 -29.39
N ASP A 228 -25.16 13.45 -28.77
CA ASP A 228 -24.42 14.56 -29.36
C ASP A 228 -23.36 14.10 -30.39
N GLU A 229 -22.63 13.04 -30.12
CA GLU A 229 -21.43 12.64 -30.85
C GLU A 229 -21.64 11.40 -31.74
N GLY A 230 -22.69 10.64 -31.50
CA GLY A 230 -23.01 9.37 -32.15
C GLY A 230 -22.38 8.14 -31.46
N PRO A 231 -23.05 6.98 -31.51
CA PRO A 231 -22.61 5.76 -30.84
C PRO A 231 -21.28 5.21 -31.40
N GLY A 232 -21.06 5.33 -32.72
CA GLY A 232 -19.81 4.88 -33.35
C GLY A 232 -18.58 5.63 -32.82
N ARG A 233 -18.70 6.96 -32.68
CA ARG A 233 -17.61 7.80 -32.16
C ARG A 233 -17.34 7.49 -30.67
N PHE A 234 -18.37 7.29 -29.86
CA PHE A 234 -18.23 6.91 -28.46
C PHE A 234 -17.51 5.56 -28.30
N LYS A 235 -17.90 4.52 -29.03
CA LYS A 235 -17.28 3.20 -29.00
C LYS A 235 -15.82 3.22 -29.45
N GLN A 236 -15.52 3.97 -30.52
CA GLN A 236 -14.14 4.15 -30.98
C GLN A 236 -13.30 4.88 -29.93
N PHE A 237 -13.82 5.98 -29.37
CA PHE A 237 -13.16 6.72 -28.31
C PHE A 237 -12.84 5.82 -27.10
N SER A 238 -13.82 5.03 -26.64
CA SER A 238 -13.66 4.16 -25.46
C SER A 238 -12.50 3.15 -25.62
N ARG A 239 -12.30 2.64 -26.85
CA ARG A 239 -11.18 1.74 -27.13
C ARG A 239 -9.85 2.50 -27.28
N GLU A 240 -9.85 3.61 -28.01
CA GLU A 240 -8.64 4.37 -28.26
C GLU A 240 -8.07 5.02 -27.00
N VAL A 241 -8.90 5.45 -26.03
CA VAL A 241 -8.42 6.06 -24.79
C VAL A 241 -7.71 5.05 -23.88
N ILE A 242 -8.12 3.78 -23.89
CA ILE A 242 -7.47 2.71 -23.16
C ILE A 242 -6.10 2.40 -23.78
N GLU A 243 -6.04 2.26 -25.11
CA GLU A 243 -4.77 2.01 -25.81
C GLU A 243 -3.81 3.22 -25.70
N ASP A 244 -4.34 4.45 -25.74
CA ASP A 244 -3.57 5.67 -25.52
C ASP A 244 -2.87 5.66 -24.15
N THR A 245 -3.62 5.35 -23.09
CA THR A 245 -3.06 5.24 -21.73
C THR A 245 -2.02 4.15 -21.64
N ARG A 246 -2.23 2.97 -22.25
CA ARG A 246 -1.27 1.88 -22.26
C ARG A 246 0.07 2.30 -22.88
N ARG A 247 0.02 2.98 -24.03
CA ARG A 247 1.24 3.51 -24.70
C ARG A 247 1.94 4.55 -23.85
N SER A 248 1.18 5.48 -23.28
CA SER A 248 1.71 6.53 -22.42
C SER A 248 2.39 5.97 -21.18
N PHE A 249 1.80 4.96 -20.53
CA PHE A 249 2.41 4.29 -19.39
C PHE A 249 3.77 3.66 -19.74
N LYS A 250 3.84 2.87 -20.80
CA LYS A 250 5.10 2.27 -21.26
C LYS A 250 6.18 3.33 -21.55
N SER A 251 5.79 4.44 -22.16
CA SER A 251 6.68 5.58 -22.40
C SER A 251 7.17 6.20 -21.09
N THR A 252 6.28 6.37 -20.12
CA THR A 252 6.62 6.94 -18.81
C THR A 252 7.58 6.03 -18.04
N VAL A 253 7.36 4.71 -18.04
CA VAL A 253 8.29 3.73 -17.47
C VAL A 253 9.69 3.90 -18.07
N ARG A 254 9.81 3.87 -19.39
CA ARG A 254 11.12 4.01 -20.05
C ARG A 254 11.81 5.35 -19.78
N ARG A 255 11.04 6.42 -19.60
CA ARG A 255 11.57 7.77 -19.36
C ARG A 255 12.02 7.97 -17.92
N MET A 256 11.27 7.45 -16.94
CA MET A 256 11.45 7.78 -15.52
C MET A 256 12.17 6.71 -14.71
N THR A 257 12.24 5.46 -15.18
CA THR A 257 12.80 4.35 -14.41
C THR A 257 14.07 3.77 -15.03
N ILE A 258 14.60 2.75 -14.40
CA ILE A 258 15.74 1.93 -14.88
C ILE A 258 15.24 0.49 -15.04
N PRO A 259 15.52 -0.20 -16.17
CA PRO A 259 15.18 -1.61 -16.31
C PRO A 259 16.00 -2.45 -15.33
N GLY A 260 15.37 -3.49 -14.80
CA GLY A 260 15.99 -4.34 -13.80
C GLY A 260 14.99 -4.91 -12.80
N ARG A 261 15.52 -5.52 -11.76
CA ARG A 261 14.79 -6.21 -10.70
C ARG A 261 14.88 -5.42 -9.39
N TYR A 262 13.74 -5.23 -8.73
CA TYR A 262 13.61 -4.54 -7.46
C TYR A 262 12.92 -5.44 -6.45
N ARG A 263 13.50 -5.61 -5.25
CA ARG A 263 12.94 -6.42 -4.16
C ARG A 263 12.70 -5.59 -2.93
N ALA A 264 11.55 -5.76 -2.32
CA ALA A 264 11.19 -5.12 -1.07
C ALA A 264 10.20 -6.01 -0.30
N PRO A 265 10.68 -7.05 0.39
CA PRO A 265 9.82 -7.89 1.21
C PRO A 265 9.21 -7.07 2.34
N GLY A 266 8.01 -7.48 2.78
CA GLY A 266 7.33 -6.90 3.89
C GLY A 266 6.71 -7.96 4.79
N PHE A 267 6.49 -7.60 6.04
CA PHE A 267 6.05 -8.51 7.07
C PHE A 267 4.93 -7.88 7.90
N PHE A 268 4.05 -8.71 8.43
CA PHE A 268 3.06 -8.29 9.39
C PHE A 268 2.75 -9.45 10.36
N ASP A 269 2.25 -9.10 11.54
CA ASP A 269 2.08 -10.04 12.64
C ASP A 269 0.65 -10.11 13.15
N THR A 270 0.29 -11.23 13.75
CA THR A 270 -0.88 -11.36 14.61
C THR A 270 -0.57 -12.18 15.84
N GLN A 271 -1.30 -11.89 16.91
CA GLN A 271 -1.13 -12.50 18.21
C GLN A 271 -2.48 -13.05 18.68
N PHE A 272 -2.79 -14.28 18.24
CA PHE A 272 -4.06 -14.94 18.46
C PHE A 272 -3.99 -16.16 19.39
N ALA A 273 -2.80 -16.54 19.85
CA ALA A 273 -2.62 -17.74 20.68
C ALA A 273 -3.46 -17.72 21.97
N ASP A 274 -3.65 -16.54 22.57
CA ASP A 274 -4.39 -16.33 23.82
C ASP A 274 -5.86 -15.89 23.63
N LYS A 275 -6.39 -15.91 22.40
CA LYS A 275 -7.74 -15.44 22.10
C LYS A 275 -8.78 -16.54 22.17
N ASP A 276 -9.33 -16.79 23.35
CA ASP A 276 -10.34 -17.84 23.59
C ASP A 276 -11.65 -17.68 22.79
N SER A 277 -11.94 -16.48 22.30
CA SER A 277 -13.09 -16.20 21.44
C SER A 277 -12.94 -16.72 20.01
N LEU A 278 -11.72 -17.06 19.57
CA LEU A 278 -11.47 -17.58 18.23
C LEU A 278 -11.59 -19.13 18.19
N PRO A 279 -11.92 -19.72 17.03
CA PRO A 279 -11.82 -21.16 16.81
C PRO A 279 -10.39 -21.68 17.08
N ILE A 280 -10.25 -22.91 17.55
CA ILE A 280 -8.96 -23.52 17.90
C ILE A 280 -7.94 -23.43 16.76
N VAL A 281 -8.38 -23.60 15.51
CA VAL A 281 -7.53 -23.54 14.32
C VAL A 281 -6.92 -22.14 14.06
N ALA A 282 -7.51 -21.08 14.62
CA ALA A 282 -7.06 -19.71 14.51
C ALA A 282 -6.23 -19.24 15.71
N ARG A 283 -6.21 -20.00 16.81
CA ARG A 283 -5.51 -19.63 18.07
C ARG A 283 -4.02 -19.90 18.00
N ARG A 284 -3.32 -19.13 17.19
CA ARG A 284 -1.85 -19.16 17.12
C ARG A 284 -1.32 -17.76 16.81
N ASP A 285 -0.14 -17.48 17.31
CA ASP A 285 0.63 -16.32 16.85
C ASP A 285 1.28 -16.67 15.53
N PHE A 286 1.27 -15.74 14.58
CA PHE A 286 1.90 -15.97 13.29
C PHE A 286 2.44 -14.66 12.68
N MET A 287 3.44 -14.84 11.84
CA MET A 287 3.98 -13.81 10.96
C MET A 287 3.61 -14.14 9.53
N MET A 288 3.24 -13.14 8.76
CA MET A 288 3.01 -13.29 7.31
C MET A 288 4.09 -12.55 6.54
N HIS A 289 4.46 -13.12 5.40
CA HIS A 289 5.51 -12.64 4.52
C HIS A 289 4.95 -12.31 3.15
N GLY A 290 5.16 -11.09 2.68
CA GLY A 290 4.97 -10.68 1.30
C GLY A 290 6.31 -10.60 0.58
N CYS A 291 6.62 -11.57 -0.28
CA CYS A 291 7.85 -11.58 -1.09
C CYS A 291 7.69 -10.71 -2.33
N PHE A 292 7.67 -9.39 -2.14
CA PHE A 292 7.44 -8.45 -3.23
C PHE A 292 8.67 -8.31 -4.13
N GLU A 293 8.50 -8.60 -5.41
CA GLU A 293 9.47 -8.32 -6.47
C GLU A 293 8.79 -7.53 -7.59
N MET A 294 9.45 -6.50 -8.10
CA MET A 294 9.04 -5.72 -9.25
C MET A 294 10.14 -5.73 -10.30
N ARG A 295 9.77 -5.79 -11.57
CA ARG A 295 10.71 -5.67 -12.70
C ARG A 295 10.19 -4.68 -13.72
N PHE A 296 11.09 -3.88 -14.27
CA PHE A 296 10.85 -3.14 -15.49
C PHE A 296 11.58 -3.83 -16.63
N GLY A 297 10.82 -4.29 -17.62
CA GLY A 297 11.35 -4.95 -18.81
C GLY A 297 11.79 -3.96 -19.89
N ASP A 298 12.56 -4.44 -20.88
CA ASP A 298 13.01 -3.65 -22.04
C ASP A 298 11.86 -3.03 -22.82
N ASP A 299 10.70 -3.68 -22.80
CA ASP A 299 9.48 -3.28 -23.46
C ASP A 299 8.68 -2.19 -22.71
N GLY A 300 9.16 -1.74 -21.53
CA GLY A 300 8.47 -0.77 -20.69
C GLY A 300 7.27 -1.35 -19.95
N ILE A 301 7.16 -2.66 -19.87
CA ILE A 301 6.15 -3.36 -19.06
C ILE A 301 6.69 -3.49 -17.62
N MET A 302 5.78 -3.39 -16.67
CA MET A 302 6.06 -3.64 -15.26
C MET A 302 5.55 -5.02 -14.85
N ASP A 303 6.45 -5.86 -14.33
CA ASP A 303 6.08 -7.13 -13.69
C ASP A 303 6.01 -6.93 -12.17
N VAL A 304 4.99 -7.50 -11.53
CA VAL A 304 4.83 -7.60 -10.07
C VAL A 304 4.73 -9.07 -9.69
N ASP A 305 5.61 -9.54 -8.82
CA ASP A 305 5.71 -10.95 -8.44
C ASP A 305 5.67 -11.11 -6.92
N LEU A 306 4.74 -11.92 -6.43
CA LEU A 306 4.59 -12.29 -5.03
C LEU A 306 4.95 -13.77 -4.76
N ASP A 307 5.63 -14.44 -5.71
CA ASP A 307 6.14 -15.80 -5.49
C ASP A 307 7.16 -15.82 -4.34
N GLY A 308 6.96 -16.73 -3.39
CA GLY A 308 7.71 -16.80 -2.13
C GLY A 308 6.96 -16.20 -0.92
N SER A 309 5.76 -15.65 -1.11
CA SER A 309 4.91 -15.21 -0.01
C SER A 309 4.41 -16.40 0.82
N SER A 310 4.08 -16.14 2.10
CA SER A 310 3.56 -17.17 3.02
C SER A 310 2.12 -17.59 2.68
N ALA A 311 1.67 -18.68 3.30
CA ALA A 311 0.34 -19.26 3.06
C ALA A 311 -0.79 -18.35 3.56
N TRP A 312 -2.01 -18.59 3.04
CA TRP A 312 -3.24 -18.10 3.65
C TRP A 312 -3.50 -18.80 4.99
N GLY A 313 -4.33 -18.22 5.86
CA GLY A 313 -4.66 -18.78 7.16
C GLY A 313 -6.13 -18.60 7.57
N TRP A 314 -6.53 -19.24 8.67
CA TRP A 314 -7.85 -19.09 9.28
C TRP A 314 -7.94 -17.78 10.07
N HIS A 315 -7.98 -16.68 9.37
CA HIS A 315 -8.08 -15.31 9.88
C HIS A 315 -8.64 -14.38 8.80
N ALA A 316 -8.98 -13.18 9.19
CA ALA A 316 -9.58 -12.18 8.31
C ALA A 316 -8.63 -11.57 7.26
N MET A 317 -7.30 -11.76 7.39
CA MET A 317 -6.28 -11.03 6.63
C MET A 317 -5.81 -11.73 5.35
N ASN A 318 -6.66 -12.50 4.71
CA ASN A 318 -6.34 -13.06 3.40
C ASN A 318 -6.83 -12.13 2.30
N ALA A 319 -6.11 -12.10 1.19
CA ALA A 319 -6.48 -11.34 0.01
C ALA A 319 -6.81 -12.25 -1.18
N THR A 320 -7.35 -11.64 -2.19
CA THR A 320 -7.55 -12.25 -3.51
C THR A 320 -6.71 -11.50 -4.54
N PRO A 321 -6.41 -12.08 -5.69
CA PRO A 321 -5.71 -11.36 -6.76
C PRO A 321 -6.37 -10.03 -7.13
N ALA A 322 -7.69 -9.94 -7.14
CA ALA A 322 -8.40 -8.68 -7.42
C ALA A 322 -8.03 -7.58 -6.39
N GLY A 323 -7.95 -7.92 -5.10
CA GLY A 323 -7.49 -6.99 -4.07
C GLY A 323 -6.04 -6.55 -4.25
N VAL A 324 -5.12 -7.48 -4.56
CA VAL A 324 -3.71 -7.18 -4.83
C VAL A 324 -3.55 -6.31 -6.09
N GLN A 325 -4.31 -6.61 -7.14
CA GLN A 325 -4.36 -5.84 -8.38
C GLN A 325 -4.90 -4.43 -8.14
N GLY A 326 -5.98 -4.30 -7.35
CA GLY A 326 -6.52 -3.00 -6.95
C GLY A 326 -5.50 -2.15 -6.19
N MET A 327 -4.69 -2.76 -5.32
CA MET A 327 -3.62 -2.05 -4.62
C MET A 327 -2.48 -1.64 -5.57
N THR A 328 -2.10 -2.47 -6.53
CA THR A 328 -1.14 -2.10 -7.58
C THR A 328 -1.68 -0.96 -8.44
N TRP A 329 -2.94 -1.02 -8.85
CA TRP A 329 -3.63 0.04 -9.56
C TRP A 329 -3.57 1.37 -8.79
N LEU A 330 -3.84 1.33 -7.50
CA LEU A 330 -3.80 2.50 -6.62
C LEU A 330 -2.45 3.23 -6.69
N VAL A 331 -1.34 2.49 -6.59
CA VAL A 331 0.00 3.11 -6.63
C VAL A 331 0.37 3.61 -8.03
N LEU A 332 -0.06 2.93 -9.09
CA LEU A 332 0.12 3.39 -10.46
C LEU A 332 -0.55 4.74 -10.69
N THR A 333 -1.79 4.90 -10.21
CA THR A 333 -2.58 6.13 -10.38
C THR A 333 -1.98 7.33 -9.63
N GLN A 334 -1.25 7.09 -8.56
CA GLN A 334 -0.60 8.13 -7.76
C GLN A 334 0.84 8.43 -8.19
N THR A 335 1.42 7.61 -9.07
CA THR A 335 2.82 7.71 -9.47
C THR A 335 2.98 7.80 -10.98
N LEU A 336 3.12 6.69 -11.68
CA LEU A 336 3.52 6.64 -13.08
C LEU A 336 2.45 7.13 -14.06
N ILE A 337 1.16 7.07 -13.71
CA ILE A 337 0.06 7.54 -14.57
C ILE A 337 -0.75 8.71 -13.99
N CYS A 338 -0.27 9.34 -12.92
CA CYS A 338 -1.02 10.41 -12.23
C CYS A 338 -1.31 11.64 -13.11
N ASN A 339 -0.51 11.89 -14.13
CA ASN A 339 -0.65 13.01 -15.07
C ASN A 339 -1.29 12.61 -16.40
N ASP A 340 -1.83 11.40 -16.49
CA ASP A 340 -2.40 10.84 -17.72
C ASP A 340 -3.92 10.62 -17.61
N LYS A 341 -4.49 10.00 -18.64
CA LYS A 341 -5.87 9.50 -18.61
C LYS A 341 -5.87 8.19 -17.83
N VAL A 342 -6.29 8.26 -16.57
CA VAL A 342 -6.29 7.09 -15.69
C VAL A 342 -7.41 6.13 -16.08
N ASN A 343 -7.05 4.93 -16.56
CA ASN A 343 -7.96 3.83 -16.92
C ASN A 343 -7.17 2.50 -17.02
N ASP A 344 -7.84 1.38 -17.31
CA ASP A 344 -7.20 0.05 -17.36
C ASP A 344 -6.09 -0.07 -18.40
N GLY A 345 -5.93 0.88 -19.32
CA GLY A 345 -4.78 0.92 -20.23
C GLY A 345 -3.43 0.91 -19.50
N GLY A 346 -3.33 1.63 -18.37
CA GLY A 346 -2.14 1.58 -17.52
C GLY A 346 -1.90 0.17 -16.94
N TYR A 347 -2.96 -0.52 -16.54
CA TYR A 347 -2.86 -1.87 -16.01
C TYR A 347 -2.50 -2.91 -17.08
N LEU A 348 -2.96 -2.74 -18.33
CA LEU A 348 -2.59 -3.60 -19.47
C LEU A 348 -1.09 -3.57 -19.82
N ALA A 349 -0.33 -2.63 -19.28
CA ALA A 349 1.12 -2.59 -19.35
C ALA A 349 1.79 -3.08 -18.04
N THR A 350 1.06 -3.83 -17.22
CA THR A 350 1.57 -4.52 -16.03
C THR A 350 1.29 -6.02 -16.12
N ARG A 351 2.11 -6.83 -15.48
CA ARG A 351 1.90 -8.27 -15.34
C ARG A 351 2.03 -8.65 -13.87
N GLY A 352 1.10 -9.45 -13.36
CA GLY A 352 1.10 -9.90 -11.96
C GLY A 352 1.30 -11.41 -11.86
N ASN A 353 2.07 -11.85 -10.87
CA ASN A 353 2.16 -13.24 -10.44
C ASN A 353 1.74 -13.34 -8.97
N TYR A 354 0.60 -13.95 -8.71
CA TYR A 354 0.00 -14.13 -7.39
C TYR A 354 -0.25 -15.61 -7.16
N PRO A 355 0.73 -16.39 -6.64
CA PRO A 355 0.62 -17.84 -6.54
C PRO A 355 -0.56 -18.26 -5.64
N GLU A 356 -1.33 -19.24 -6.11
CA GLU A 356 -2.44 -19.82 -5.35
C GLU A 356 -1.91 -20.55 -4.10
N GLY A 357 -2.66 -20.46 -3.01
CA GLY A 357 -2.28 -21.02 -1.71
C GLY A 357 -1.55 -20.02 -0.81
N THR A 358 -1.18 -18.83 -1.34
CA THR A 358 -0.63 -17.74 -0.55
C THR A 358 -1.74 -16.83 0.01
N TRP A 359 -1.39 -15.98 0.98
CA TRP A 359 -2.31 -14.94 1.46
C TRP A 359 -2.78 -13.99 0.35
N ALA A 360 -1.97 -13.77 -0.69
CA ALA A 360 -2.28 -12.90 -1.83
C ALA A 360 -3.27 -13.55 -2.82
N ASN A 361 -3.40 -14.87 -2.77
CA ASN A 361 -4.31 -15.64 -3.59
C ASN A 361 -4.76 -16.89 -2.82
N LYS A 362 -5.76 -16.72 -1.98
CA LYS A 362 -6.35 -17.84 -1.24
C LYS A 362 -7.11 -18.85 -2.11
N GLY A 363 -7.30 -18.53 -3.41
CA GLY A 363 -8.13 -19.33 -4.30
C GLY A 363 -9.57 -19.44 -3.77
N ASP A 364 -10.15 -20.63 -3.86
CA ASP A 364 -11.49 -20.95 -3.37
C ASP A 364 -11.51 -21.35 -1.89
N ALA A 365 -10.45 -21.13 -1.12
CA ALA A 365 -10.42 -21.45 0.30
C ALA A 365 -11.50 -20.69 1.08
N LEU A 366 -12.12 -21.37 2.04
CA LEU A 366 -13.23 -20.84 2.82
C LEU A 366 -12.81 -19.91 3.98
N CYS A 367 -11.54 -19.51 4.02
CA CYS A 367 -11.09 -18.51 4.99
C CYS A 367 -11.62 -17.11 4.64
N SER A 368 -11.78 -16.28 5.66
CA SER A 368 -12.26 -14.91 5.52
C SER A 368 -11.27 -14.02 4.75
N SER A 369 -11.77 -12.96 4.13
CA SER A 369 -11.03 -11.85 3.53
C SER A 369 -11.61 -10.51 3.96
N SER A 370 -12.12 -10.42 5.19
CA SER A 370 -12.78 -9.19 5.68
C SER A 370 -11.79 -8.09 6.08
N VAL A 371 -10.50 -8.42 6.29
CA VAL A 371 -9.44 -7.45 6.63
C VAL A 371 -8.17 -7.71 5.81
N PRO A 372 -8.17 -7.63 4.48
CA PRO A 372 -6.98 -7.90 3.67
C PRO A 372 -5.96 -6.77 3.70
N TRP A 373 -6.28 -5.64 4.29
CA TRP A 373 -5.49 -4.41 4.23
C TRP A 373 -4.05 -4.56 4.73
N PRO A 374 -3.75 -5.21 5.89
CA PRO A 374 -2.37 -5.35 6.35
C PRO A 374 -1.44 -5.99 5.30
N PRO A 375 -1.75 -7.16 4.72
CA PRO A 375 -0.91 -7.73 3.67
C PRO A 375 -0.91 -6.92 2.37
N LEU A 376 -2.00 -6.25 2.01
CA LEU A 376 -2.04 -5.40 0.83
C LEU A 376 -1.10 -4.19 0.94
N PHE A 377 -0.88 -3.65 2.16
CA PHE A 377 0.10 -2.59 2.39
C PHE A 377 1.55 -3.05 2.18
N VAL A 378 1.84 -4.33 2.33
CA VAL A 378 3.14 -4.90 1.94
C VAL A 378 3.40 -4.66 0.45
N THR A 379 2.41 -4.92 -0.40
CA THR A 379 2.49 -4.68 -1.84
C THR A 379 2.66 -3.19 -2.15
N PHE A 380 1.87 -2.34 -1.51
CA PHE A 380 1.96 -0.88 -1.66
C PHE A 380 3.36 -0.35 -1.27
N THR A 381 3.83 -0.73 -0.10
CA THR A 381 5.15 -0.35 0.42
C THR A 381 6.27 -0.88 -0.46
N GLY A 382 6.18 -2.13 -0.88
CA GLY A 382 7.15 -2.76 -1.78
C GLY A 382 7.25 -2.03 -3.11
N TYR A 383 6.11 -1.66 -3.71
CA TYR A 383 6.06 -0.86 -4.92
C TYR A 383 6.74 0.50 -4.75
N LEU A 384 6.38 1.28 -3.71
CA LEU A 384 6.96 2.60 -3.47
C LEU A 384 8.48 2.52 -3.28
N ARG A 385 8.98 1.54 -2.53
CA ARG A 385 10.42 1.36 -2.31
C ARG A 385 11.15 0.95 -3.59
N GLY A 386 10.59 0.04 -4.39
CA GLY A 386 11.14 -0.36 -5.67
C GLY A 386 11.17 0.79 -6.67
N LEU A 387 10.04 1.49 -6.82
CA LEU A 387 9.92 2.65 -7.70
C LEU A 387 10.88 3.77 -7.29
N SER A 388 11.00 4.06 -5.99
CA SER A 388 11.91 5.09 -5.46
C SER A 388 13.38 4.81 -5.84
N ARG A 389 13.82 3.55 -5.84
CA ARG A 389 15.15 3.17 -6.31
C ARG A 389 15.31 3.40 -7.81
N ALA A 390 14.30 3.04 -8.59
CA ALA A 390 14.30 3.28 -10.03
C ALA A 390 14.35 4.78 -10.37
N LEU A 391 13.58 5.59 -9.68
CA LEU A 391 13.54 7.05 -9.84
C LEU A 391 14.86 7.72 -9.41
N GLN A 392 15.48 7.24 -8.32
CA GLN A 392 16.79 7.71 -7.86
C GLN A 392 17.86 7.41 -8.90
N GLY A 393 17.88 6.17 -9.42
CA GLY A 393 18.79 5.78 -10.51
C GLY A 393 18.65 6.67 -11.75
N ARG A 394 17.43 7.12 -12.06
CA ARG A 394 17.13 7.96 -13.22
C ARG A 394 17.30 9.47 -12.98
N GLY A 395 17.34 9.92 -11.71
CA GLY A 395 17.50 11.31 -11.29
C GLY A 395 16.19 12.09 -11.08
N PHE A 396 15.05 11.41 -11.00
CA PHE A 396 13.78 12.04 -10.63
C PHE A 396 13.60 12.07 -9.11
N ILE A 397 14.54 12.73 -8.43
CA ILE A 397 14.65 12.72 -6.97
C ILE A 397 13.48 13.41 -6.26
N GLU A 398 12.78 14.32 -6.93
CA GLU A 398 11.57 15.00 -6.45
C GLU A 398 10.37 14.06 -6.30
N GLU A 399 10.36 12.94 -7.02
CA GLU A 399 9.26 11.96 -7.00
C GLU A 399 9.43 10.86 -5.93
N ILE A 400 10.61 10.77 -5.34
CA ILE A 400 10.95 9.71 -4.39
C ILE A 400 10.20 9.91 -3.07
N THR A 401 9.52 8.85 -2.63
CA THR A 401 8.90 8.76 -1.31
C THR A 401 9.06 7.34 -0.76
N THR A 402 9.19 7.21 0.54
CA THR A 402 9.21 5.91 1.20
C THR A 402 7.83 5.51 1.71
N SER A 403 7.77 4.50 2.52
CA SER A 403 6.54 3.89 3.02
C SER A 403 5.71 4.85 3.84
N TYR A 404 4.43 4.92 3.52
CA TYR A 404 3.44 5.62 4.33
C TYR A 404 3.12 4.79 5.60
N HIS A 405 2.36 5.39 6.52
CA HIS A 405 1.81 4.67 7.64
C HIS A 405 0.92 3.50 7.19
N GLU A 406 0.87 2.47 8.00
CA GLU A 406 -0.16 1.44 7.90
C GLU A 406 -1.40 1.93 8.64
N PRO A 407 -2.61 1.79 8.09
CA PRO A 407 -3.84 2.16 8.79
C PRO A 407 -4.00 1.40 10.08
N SER A 408 -4.35 2.15 11.14
CA SER A 408 -4.79 1.60 12.41
C SER A 408 -6.26 1.97 12.60
N ALA A 409 -7.09 1.05 13.09
CA ALA A 409 -8.51 1.30 13.26
C ALA A 409 -8.94 1.11 14.71
N PHE A 410 -9.89 1.96 15.13
CA PHE A 410 -10.70 1.79 16.32
C PHE A 410 -12.15 1.69 15.88
N GLN A 411 -12.79 0.58 16.17
CA GLN A 411 -14.13 0.29 15.67
C GLN A 411 -14.90 -0.62 16.64
N GLY A 412 -16.18 -0.76 16.43
CA GLY A 412 -16.98 -1.58 17.32
C GLY A 412 -18.47 -1.54 17.05
N GLY A 413 -19.24 -2.00 18.04
CA GLY A 413 -20.70 -2.00 17.97
C GLY A 413 -21.32 -2.47 19.28
N GLY A 414 -22.62 -2.23 19.36
CA GLY A 414 -23.40 -2.57 20.55
C GLY A 414 -24.63 -1.69 20.68
N ILE A 415 -24.92 -1.29 21.90
CA ILE A 415 -25.99 -0.32 22.18
C ILE A 415 -25.35 1.05 22.36
N ASP A 416 -25.73 2.00 21.53
CA ASP A 416 -25.22 3.36 21.57
C ASP A 416 -25.76 4.16 22.76
N GLN A 417 -25.33 5.40 22.90
CA GLN A 417 -25.74 6.32 23.98
C GLN A 417 -27.23 6.70 23.93
N TYR A 418 -27.93 6.38 22.86
CA TYR A 418 -29.37 6.61 22.68
C TYR A 418 -30.22 5.37 22.88
N GLY A 419 -29.58 4.21 23.12
CA GLY A 419 -30.25 2.92 23.31
C GLY A 419 -30.55 2.18 22.02
N ASN A 420 -29.95 2.56 20.88
CA ASN A 420 -30.11 1.89 19.59
C ASN A 420 -28.97 0.90 19.36
N THR A 421 -29.22 -0.13 18.58
CA THR A 421 -28.16 -0.96 18.02
C THR A 421 -27.35 -0.15 17.01
N SER A 422 -26.03 -0.12 17.18
CA SER A 422 -25.12 0.57 16.28
C SER A 422 -23.86 -0.20 16.00
N GLY A 423 -23.24 0.10 14.87
CA GLY A 423 -21.88 -0.27 14.54
C GLY A 423 -21.13 0.99 14.07
N PHE A 424 -19.85 1.05 14.30
CA PHE A 424 -19.04 2.14 13.78
C PHE A 424 -17.63 1.66 13.43
N VAL A 425 -17.01 2.38 12.52
CA VAL A 425 -15.56 2.36 12.29
C VAL A 425 -15.07 3.80 12.34
N ASN A 426 -13.98 4.01 13.08
CA ASN A 426 -13.43 5.33 13.24
C ASN A 426 -12.60 5.74 12.02
N PHE A 427 -12.75 6.97 11.56
CA PHE A 427 -12.03 7.53 10.42
C PHE A 427 -10.57 7.81 10.62
N GLU A 428 -10.11 7.80 11.83
CA GLU A 428 -8.69 7.92 12.11
C GLU A 428 -7.85 6.85 11.41
N LEU A 429 -8.50 5.78 10.94
CA LEU A 429 -7.85 4.80 10.06
C LEU A 429 -7.28 5.42 8.78
N ALA A 430 -7.84 6.56 8.32
CA ALA A 430 -7.40 7.27 7.14
C ALA A 430 -6.20 8.21 7.39
N GLY A 431 -5.85 8.47 8.65
CA GLY A 431 -4.79 9.41 9.01
C GLY A 431 -3.52 8.74 9.51
N GLY A 432 -2.39 9.41 9.26
CA GLY A 432 -1.08 9.01 9.76
C GLY A 432 0.05 9.76 9.06
N GLY A 433 1.27 9.43 9.39
CA GLY A 433 2.44 10.05 8.75
C GLY A 433 2.69 9.52 7.34
N MET A 434 2.88 10.40 6.39
CA MET A 434 3.32 9.99 5.05
C MET A 434 4.82 9.73 5.04
N GLY A 435 5.28 8.88 4.11
CA GLY A 435 6.70 8.58 3.96
C GLY A 435 7.55 9.82 3.72
N GLY A 436 8.75 9.82 4.25
CA GLY A 436 9.79 10.81 3.94
C GLY A 436 10.06 10.84 2.44
N LYS A 437 10.43 12.01 1.94
CA LYS A 437 10.82 12.22 0.55
C LYS A 437 12.33 12.39 0.45
N TYR A 438 12.89 12.17 -0.72
CA TYR A 438 14.35 12.29 -0.90
C TYR A 438 14.87 13.73 -0.68
N VAL A 439 14.02 14.71 -0.89
CA VAL A 439 14.37 16.14 -0.85
C VAL A 439 13.53 16.95 0.16
N LEU A 440 12.59 16.31 0.88
CA LEU A 440 11.71 16.95 1.85
C LEU A 440 11.30 15.93 2.93
N ASP A 441 10.93 16.42 4.09
CA ASP A 441 10.28 15.59 5.11
C ASP A 441 8.89 15.11 4.65
N GLY A 442 8.44 13.99 5.18
CA GLY A 442 7.09 13.47 5.01
C GLY A 442 6.05 14.42 5.59
N LEU A 443 4.84 14.35 5.08
CA LEU A 443 3.73 15.14 5.61
C LEU A 443 3.20 14.50 6.90
N ASP A 444 3.09 15.30 7.94
CA ASP A 444 2.45 14.92 9.17
C ASP A 444 0.93 14.85 8.93
N TYR A 445 0.24 13.91 9.55
CA TYR A 445 -1.20 13.79 9.43
C TYR A 445 -1.70 13.62 7.98
N GLY A 446 -0.97 12.89 7.15
CA GLY A 446 -1.37 12.65 5.77
C GLY A 446 -2.59 11.73 5.66
N ALA A 447 -3.28 11.81 4.52
CA ALA A 447 -4.37 10.90 4.20
C ALA A 447 -3.87 9.47 3.93
N ALA A 448 -4.76 8.50 4.11
CA ALA A 448 -4.46 7.12 3.74
C ALA A 448 -4.18 6.99 2.23
N PRO A 449 -3.22 6.16 1.84
CA PRO A 449 -2.87 6.01 0.44
C PRO A 449 -4.01 5.48 -0.43
N PHE A 450 -4.91 4.66 0.12
CA PHE A 450 -6.06 4.11 -0.60
C PHE A 450 -7.18 5.14 -0.83
N ASN A 451 -7.22 6.20 -0.02
CA ASN A 451 -8.16 7.30 -0.14
C ASN A 451 -7.43 8.65 0.00
N PRO A 452 -6.82 9.17 -1.07
CA PRO A 452 -6.06 10.42 -1.04
C PRO A 452 -6.87 11.67 -0.65
N GLU A 453 -8.19 11.60 -0.75
CA GLU A 453 -9.12 12.67 -0.37
C GLU A 453 -9.74 12.45 1.01
N GLY A 454 -9.31 11.38 1.73
CA GLY A 454 -9.81 11.05 3.07
C GLY A 454 -9.54 12.15 4.09
N ASP A 455 -10.50 12.35 4.98
CA ASP A 455 -10.42 13.24 6.14
C ASP A 455 -10.51 12.42 7.43
N LEU A 456 -10.07 12.98 8.55
CA LEU A 456 -10.22 12.35 9.88
C LEU A 456 -11.64 12.48 10.43
N GLY A 457 -12.47 13.27 9.78
CA GLY A 457 -13.83 13.61 10.22
C GLY A 457 -13.86 14.55 11.42
N ASP A 458 -15.05 15.02 11.69
CA ASP A 458 -15.35 15.91 12.79
C ASP A 458 -15.56 15.10 14.09
N CYS A 459 -14.86 15.46 15.16
CA CYS A 459 -14.96 14.77 16.46
C CYS A 459 -16.40 14.78 17.00
N GLU A 460 -17.14 15.89 16.85
CA GLU A 460 -18.52 16.01 17.31
C GLU A 460 -19.48 15.09 16.54
N ILE A 461 -19.24 14.88 15.27
CA ILE A 461 -20.00 13.87 14.48
C ILE A 461 -19.75 12.46 15.02
N TRP A 462 -18.48 12.14 15.32
CA TRP A 462 -18.13 10.84 15.91
C TRP A 462 -18.81 10.61 17.25
N GLU A 463 -18.80 11.63 18.12
CA GLU A 463 -19.46 11.59 19.42
C GLU A 463 -20.98 11.41 19.31
N MET A 464 -21.58 11.88 18.21
CA MET A 464 -23.00 11.65 17.93
C MET A 464 -23.31 10.23 17.46
N LEU A 465 -22.36 9.56 16.82
CA LEU A 465 -22.56 8.26 16.17
C LEU A 465 -22.22 7.07 17.06
N ALA A 466 -21.29 7.23 17.99
CA ALA A 466 -20.80 6.17 18.85
C ALA A 466 -20.64 6.68 20.31
N PRO A 467 -20.71 5.81 21.31
CA PRO A 467 -20.67 6.20 22.71
C PRO A 467 -19.25 6.52 23.21
N PHE A 468 -18.53 7.36 22.44
CA PHE A 468 -17.17 7.77 22.76
C PHE A 468 -17.06 9.29 22.70
N MET A 469 -16.46 9.88 23.74
CA MET A 469 -16.08 11.28 23.78
C MET A 469 -14.61 11.43 23.45
N TYR A 470 -14.26 12.36 22.56
CA TYR A 470 -12.88 12.74 22.30
C TYR A 470 -12.37 13.67 23.40
N LEU A 471 -11.40 13.22 24.16
CA LEU A 471 -10.73 14.05 25.17
C LEU A 471 -9.51 14.78 24.60
N GLY A 472 -8.95 14.27 23.51
CA GLY A 472 -7.85 14.90 22.79
C GLY A 472 -7.47 14.15 21.53
N ARG A 473 -6.97 14.90 20.56
CA ARG A 473 -6.31 14.41 19.35
C ARG A 473 -5.11 15.30 19.08
N GLN A 474 -3.93 14.74 18.94
CA GLN A 474 -2.70 15.51 18.75
C GLN A 474 -1.66 14.77 17.90
N VAL A 475 -0.78 15.52 17.26
CA VAL A 475 0.41 14.95 16.61
C VAL A 475 1.27 14.26 17.66
N LYS A 476 1.72 13.04 17.39
CA LYS A 476 2.57 12.28 18.28
C LYS A 476 4.03 12.46 17.89
N ALA A 477 4.80 13.12 18.73
CA ALA A 477 6.24 13.31 18.51
C ALA A 477 6.97 11.97 18.36
N SER A 478 7.99 11.94 17.51
CA SER A 478 8.92 10.80 17.31
C SER A 478 8.28 9.49 16.82
N THR A 479 7.05 9.51 16.32
CA THR A 479 6.44 8.34 15.66
C THR A 479 6.96 8.14 14.26
N ALA A 480 7.48 9.18 13.61
CA ALA A 480 8.08 9.11 12.28
C ALA A 480 9.38 8.33 12.26
N GLY A 481 9.65 7.63 11.17
CA GLY A 481 10.96 7.07 10.88
C GLY A 481 12.01 8.18 10.74
N VAL A 482 13.13 8.05 11.45
CA VAL A 482 14.21 9.03 11.41
C VAL A 482 15.07 8.86 10.15
N GLY A 483 15.64 9.96 9.66
CA GLY A 483 16.46 10.00 8.45
C GLY A 483 17.04 11.38 8.22
N ARG A 484 17.77 11.57 7.11
CA ARG A 484 18.14 12.90 6.62
C ARG A 484 16.86 13.73 6.37
N HIS A 485 15.85 13.08 5.81
CA HIS A 485 14.46 13.54 5.79
C HIS A 485 13.62 12.56 6.60
N ARG A 486 12.99 13.04 7.66
CA ARG A 486 12.11 12.20 8.47
C ARG A 486 10.82 11.86 7.72
N GLY A 487 10.19 10.79 8.10
CA GLY A 487 8.79 10.56 7.76
C GLY A 487 7.88 11.64 8.37
N GLY A 488 6.64 11.68 7.95
CA GLY A 488 5.59 12.44 8.62
C GLY A 488 5.27 11.81 9.97
N SER A 489 4.95 12.63 10.95
CA SER A 489 4.52 12.18 12.27
C SER A 489 3.11 11.59 12.20
N GLY A 490 2.87 10.52 12.94
CA GLY A 490 1.55 10.03 13.26
C GLY A 490 0.90 10.89 14.35
N PHE A 491 -0.17 10.38 14.92
CA PHE A 491 -0.93 11.08 15.95
C PHE A 491 -1.44 10.12 17.03
N GLU A 492 -2.04 10.66 18.05
CA GLU A 492 -2.74 9.90 19.07
C GLU A 492 -4.09 10.51 19.38
N SER A 493 -5.04 9.67 19.78
CA SER A 493 -6.38 10.06 20.19
C SER A 493 -6.75 9.39 21.48
N LEU A 494 -7.35 10.18 22.41
CA LEU A 494 -7.84 9.70 23.68
C LEU A 494 -9.38 9.73 23.68
N PHE A 495 -9.97 8.55 23.87
CA PHE A 495 -11.41 8.34 23.91
C PHE A 495 -11.87 7.96 25.32
N LEU A 496 -13.00 8.51 25.73
CA LEU A 496 -13.74 8.12 26.93
C LEU A 496 -15.04 7.43 26.49
N THR A 497 -15.29 6.22 26.98
CA THR A 497 -16.59 5.57 26.80
C THR A 497 -17.67 6.26 27.65
N TRP A 498 -18.76 6.66 27.00
CA TRP A 498 -19.80 7.47 27.65
C TRP A 498 -21.21 6.96 27.34
N ASN A 499 -22.01 6.77 28.40
CA ASN A 499 -23.45 6.53 28.34
C ASN A 499 -23.88 5.33 27.48
N THR A 500 -23.18 4.21 27.59
CA THR A 500 -23.58 2.96 26.96
C THR A 500 -23.74 1.84 27.99
N PRO A 501 -24.79 1.03 27.90
CA PRO A 501 -24.94 -0.16 28.74
C PRO A 501 -24.05 -1.32 28.29
N GLN A 502 -23.77 -1.41 26.99
CA GLN A 502 -23.00 -2.49 26.41
C GLN A 502 -22.47 -2.08 25.04
N TYR A 503 -21.15 -1.97 24.95
CA TYR A 503 -20.45 -1.73 23.68
C TYR A 503 -19.19 -2.61 23.64
N GLU A 504 -18.82 -3.05 22.46
CA GLU A 504 -17.63 -3.84 22.25
C GLU A 504 -16.77 -3.16 21.20
N VAL A 505 -15.46 -3.11 21.44
CA VAL A 505 -14.50 -2.46 20.55
C VAL A 505 -13.42 -3.45 20.10
N GLN A 506 -12.86 -3.19 18.96
CA GLN A 506 -11.71 -3.88 18.41
C GLN A 506 -10.75 -2.86 17.79
N THR A 507 -9.48 -3.17 17.82
CA THR A 507 -8.43 -2.34 17.25
C THR A 507 -7.66 -3.08 16.20
N LEU A 508 -7.20 -2.37 15.19
CA LEU A 508 -6.33 -2.87 14.13
C LEU A 508 -5.01 -2.08 14.18
N GLY A 509 -3.90 -2.76 14.04
CA GLY A 509 -2.55 -2.17 13.99
C GLY A 509 -1.50 -3.25 14.19
N MET A 510 -0.27 -3.03 13.73
CA MET A 510 0.84 -3.98 13.87
C MET A 510 1.81 -3.53 14.95
N ALA A 511 2.31 -4.47 15.72
CA ALA A 511 3.06 -4.14 16.90
C ALA A 511 4.38 -4.89 17.07
N LYS A 512 4.47 -6.13 16.59
CA LYS A 512 5.68 -6.95 16.71
C LYS A 512 6.66 -6.70 15.56
N VAL A 513 6.20 -6.12 14.45
CA VAL A 513 7.00 -5.85 13.26
C VAL A 513 6.91 -4.38 12.83
N PHE A 514 7.92 -3.92 12.08
CA PHE A 514 7.87 -2.63 11.39
C PHE A 514 7.16 -2.77 10.04
N THR A 515 6.12 -2.00 9.83
CA THR A 515 5.32 -2.02 8.59
C THR A 515 5.56 -0.80 7.68
N SER A 516 6.20 0.25 8.21
CA SER A 516 6.55 1.47 7.48
C SER A 516 8.08 1.64 7.40
N PRO A 517 8.79 0.79 6.63
CA PRO A 517 10.25 0.84 6.53
C PRO A 517 10.73 2.12 5.85
N GLY A 518 11.95 2.51 6.17
CA GLY A 518 12.66 3.59 5.48
C GLY A 518 13.34 3.14 4.18
N ILE A 519 14.14 4.02 3.59
CA ILE A 519 14.95 3.77 2.39
C ILE A 519 16.26 4.57 2.44
N PHE A 520 17.31 4.08 1.80
CA PHE A 520 18.61 4.77 1.67
C PHE A 520 19.26 5.14 3.01
N GLY A 521 19.13 4.29 4.02
CA GLY A 521 19.63 4.54 5.36
C GLY A 521 18.66 5.23 6.32
N GLY A 522 17.43 5.54 5.86
CA GLY A 522 16.36 5.97 6.74
C GLY A 522 15.77 4.79 7.52
N TYR A 523 15.31 5.04 8.74
CA TYR A 523 14.74 4.03 9.63
C TYR A 523 13.23 3.88 9.45
N PRO A 524 12.68 2.72 9.84
CA PRO A 524 11.23 2.53 9.95
C PRO A 524 10.57 3.55 10.89
N ALA A 525 9.28 3.78 10.70
CA ALA A 525 8.46 4.45 11.71
C ALA A 525 8.29 3.57 12.97
N SER A 526 7.91 4.17 14.11
CA SER A 526 7.58 3.44 15.33
C SER A 526 6.42 2.46 15.11
N THR A 527 6.28 1.46 15.96
CA THR A 527 5.10 0.58 15.98
C THR A 527 3.91 1.28 16.65
N SER A 528 2.68 0.85 16.36
CA SER A 528 1.48 1.33 17.03
C SER A 528 1.21 0.58 18.34
N TYR A 529 0.42 1.19 19.22
CA TYR A 529 0.00 0.58 20.48
C TYR A 529 -1.32 1.20 20.98
N VAL A 530 -1.93 0.51 21.93
CA VAL A 530 -3.15 0.97 22.61
C VAL A 530 -2.97 0.85 24.11
N HIS A 531 -3.22 1.92 24.84
CA HIS A 531 -3.41 1.88 26.27
C HIS A 531 -4.89 1.92 26.63
N ILE A 532 -5.32 1.01 27.48
CA ILE A 532 -6.67 0.97 28.01
C ILE A 532 -6.60 1.17 29.52
N LEU A 533 -7.36 2.14 30.04
CA LEU A 533 -7.57 2.35 31.45
C LEU A 533 -9.04 2.12 31.75
N SER A 534 -9.34 0.94 32.29
CA SER A 534 -10.71 0.59 32.69
C SER A 534 -11.02 1.09 34.08
N GLU A 535 -12.28 1.44 34.31
CA GLU A 535 -12.77 1.95 35.61
C GLU A 535 -11.99 3.20 36.06
N ALA A 536 -11.68 4.09 35.12
CA ALA A 536 -10.93 5.31 35.40
C ALA A 536 -11.75 6.31 36.26
N ASP A 537 -11.07 7.00 37.18
CA ASP A 537 -11.68 8.03 38.04
C ASP A 537 -11.82 9.40 37.36
N LEU A 538 -11.62 9.46 36.03
CA LEU A 538 -11.65 10.69 35.23
C LEU A 538 -12.97 11.48 35.41
N ILE A 539 -14.10 10.77 35.28
CA ILE A 539 -15.44 11.43 35.40
C ILE A 539 -15.64 12.03 36.78
N GLU A 540 -15.19 11.35 37.84
CA GLU A 540 -15.25 11.85 39.18
C GLU A 540 -14.38 13.10 39.39
N ARG A 541 -13.14 13.07 38.85
CA ARG A 541 -12.23 14.24 38.89
C ARG A 541 -12.82 15.43 38.12
N ALA A 542 -13.30 15.20 36.91
CA ALA A 542 -13.91 16.24 36.09
C ALA A 542 -15.15 16.85 36.79
N SER A 543 -15.96 16.03 37.45
CA SER A 543 -17.12 16.50 38.18
C SER A 543 -16.77 17.40 39.39
N ARG A 544 -15.56 17.26 39.95
CA ARG A 544 -14.99 18.11 40.99
C ARG A 544 -14.22 19.33 40.45
N GLY A 545 -14.12 19.46 39.12
CA GLY A 545 -13.34 20.52 38.46
C GLY A 545 -11.82 20.32 38.57
N GLU A 546 -11.37 19.10 38.82
CA GLU A 546 -9.95 18.74 38.85
C GLU A 546 -9.42 18.59 37.42
N SER A 547 -8.15 18.97 37.18
CA SER A 547 -7.45 18.70 35.92
C SER A 547 -7.18 17.20 35.77
N TYR A 548 -7.09 16.76 34.56
CA TYR A 548 -6.72 15.39 34.22
C TYR A 548 -5.58 15.38 33.19
N PRO A 549 -4.73 14.35 33.21
CA PRO A 549 -3.62 14.22 32.26
C PRO A 549 -4.14 13.90 30.85
N THR A 550 -3.48 14.45 29.84
CA THR A 550 -3.80 14.25 28.42
C THR A 550 -2.75 13.41 27.66
N GLY A 551 -1.72 12.95 28.39
CA GLY A 551 -0.60 12.22 27.83
C GLY A 551 0.66 13.11 27.69
N ASP A 552 1.82 12.53 27.98
CA ASP A 552 3.12 13.20 27.93
C ASP A 552 3.99 12.76 26.76
N GLY A 553 3.44 11.97 25.85
CA GLY A 553 4.17 11.41 24.73
C GLY A 553 4.98 10.14 25.04
N SER A 554 4.98 9.67 26.29
CA SER A 554 5.69 8.45 26.68
C SER A 554 4.98 7.20 26.18
N TYR A 555 5.76 6.27 25.62
CA TYR A 555 5.29 4.94 25.22
C TYR A 555 5.07 4.03 26.43
N ASP A 556 6.01 4.02 27.38
CA ASP A 556 6.01 3.08 28.51
C ASP A 556 5.10 3.54 29.66
N GLU A 557 5.12 4.83 29.95
CA GLU A 557 4.45 5.42 31.12
C GLU A 557 3.78 6.75 30.76
N PRO A 558 2.69 6.78 29.98
CA PRO A 558 1.98 8.01 29.71
C PRO A 558 1.34 8.57 30.99
N GLU A 559 1.30 9.90 31.13
CA GLU A 559 0.65 10.60 32.27
C GLU A 559 -0.79 10.14 32.52
N LEU A 560 -1.46 9.61 31.51
CA LEU A 560 -2.77 8.98 31.65
C LEU A 560 -2.83 7.99 32.81
N PHE A 561 -1.71 7.38 33.17
CA PHE A 561 -1.60 6.42 34.25
C PHE A 561 -1.55 7.03 35.65
N ASP A 562 -1.55 8.35 35.79
CA ASP A 562 -1.77 9.05 37.07
C ASP A 562 -3.25 9.02 37.51
N LEU A 563 -4.17 8.65 36.59
CA LEU A 563 -5.54 8.34 36.93
C LEU A 563 -5.64 7.01 37.69
N SER A 564 -6.56 6.88 38.61
CA SER A 564 -6.91 5.60 39.21
C SER A 564 -7.68 4.77 38.19
N GLY A 565 -7.42 3.46 38.19
CA GLY A 565 -8.08 2.52 37.28
C GLY A 565 -7.24 1.28 37.05
N ARG A 566 -7.77 0.35 36.27
CA ARG A 566 -7.07 -0.88 35.87
C ARG A 566 -6.43 -0.67 34.50
N ARG A 567 -5.14 -0.64 34.47
CA ARG A 567 -4.35 -0.49 33.22
C ARG A 567 -4.33 -1.76 32.41
N THR A 568 -4.43 -1.60 31.10
CA THR A 568 -4.08 -2.63 30.13
C THR A 568 -3.32 -1.96 29.00
N TYR A 569 -2.07 -2.34 28.83
CA TYR A 569 -1.27 -1.97 27.70
C TYR A 569 -1.35 -3.10 26.66
N LYS A 570 -1.55 -2.74 25.43
CA LYS A 570 -1.63 -3.70 24.33
C LYS A 570 -0.79 -3.23 23.15
N GLN A 571 0.22 -3.99 22.86
CA GLN A 571 0.96 -3.97 21.61
C GLN A 571 0.52 -5.16 20.75
N ASP A 572 -0.80 -5.31 20.57
CA ASP A 572 -1.39 -6.38 19.78
C ASP A 572 -1.80 -5.85 18.41
N ALA A 573 -1.49 -6.60 17.36
CA ALA A 573 -1.81 -6.25 15.98
C ALA A 573 -3.31 -6.20 15.73
N LEU A 574 -4.03 -7.22 16.15
CA LEU A 574 -5.47 -7.34 16.02
C LEU A 574 -6.06 -7.76 17.36
N ARG A 575 -7.09 -7.07 17.77
CA ARG A 575 -7.82 -7.41 18.99
C ARG A 575 -9.21 -7.87 18.63
N VAL A 576 -9.52 -9.06 19.08
CA VAL A 576 -10.88 -9.54 19.07
C VAL A 576 -11.60 -8.89 20.23
N LEU A 577 -12.82 -8.45 20.00
CA LEU A 577 -13.73 -7.74 20.87
C LEU A 577 -13.31 -7.55 22.35
N GLU A 578 -13.17 -6.28 22.76
CA GLU A 578 -12.98 -5.87 24.14
C GLU A 578 -14.22 -5.10 24.59
N PRO A 579 -14.76 -5.39 25.77
CA PRO A 579 -15.88 -4.61 26.30
C PRO A 579 -15.45 -3.18 26.61
N ALA A 580 -16.22 -2.23 26.15
CA ALA A 580 -16.09 -0.81 26.50
C ALA A 580 -17.22 -0.43 27.45
N ARG A 581 -16.86 0.00 28.65
CA ARG A 581 -17.79 0.35 29.72
C ARG A 581 -17.73 1.82 30.05
N GLN A 582 -18.77 2.33 30.65
CA GLN A 582 -18.82 3.70 31.16
C GLN A 582 -17.54 4.05 31.92
N GLY A 583 -16.84 5.09 31.48
CA GLY A 583 -15.62 5.58 32.10
C GLY A 583 -14.31 4.93 31.66
N ASP A 584 -14.36 3.91 30.79
CA ASP A 584 -13.15 3.32 30.22
C ASP A 584 -12.50 4.31 29.24
N LEU A 585 -11.16 4.40 29.30
CA LEU A 585 -10.35 5.24 28.44
C LEU A 585 -9.54 4.40 27.47
N PHE A 586 -9.48 4.86 26.21
CA PHE A 586 -8.68 4.26 25.15
C PHE A 586 -7.74 5.31 24.56
N LEU A 587 -6.43 5.13 24.75
CA LEU A 587 -5.41 5.94 24.08
C LEU A 587 -4.88 5.15 22.90
N MET A 588 -5.27 5.58 21.70
CA MET A 588 -4.84 5.01 20.42
C MET A 588 -3.66 5.78 19.86
N THR A 589 -2.61 5.09 19.44
CA THR A 589 -1.47 5.70 18.74
C THR A 589 -1.42 5.23 17.29
N TYR A 590 -1.35 6.19 16.38
CA TYR A 590 -1.28 5.99 14.94
C TYR A 590 0.13 6.24 14.44
N LYS A 591 0.57 5.46 13.44
CA LYS A 591 1.96 5.43 12.99
C LYS A 591 2.36 6.64 12.17
N GLY A 592 3.67 6.90 12.17
CA GLY A 592 4.33 7.78 11.20
C GLY A 592 4.72 7.06 9.91
N GLY A 593 5.25 7.82 8.96
CA GLY A 593 5.87 7.30 7.73
C GLY A 593 7.35 6.96 7.93
N GLY A 594 7.93 6.13 7.05
CA GLY A 594 9.36 5.78 7.08
C GLY A 594 10.27 6.96 6.73
N GLY A 595 11.51 6.95 7.22
CA GLY A 595 12.54 7.97 6.95
C GLY A 595 13.33 7.73 5.67
N VAL A 596 14.05 8.74 5.20
CA VAL A 596 14.91 8.69 4.01
C VAL A 596 16.31 9.21 4.34
N GLY A 597 17.34 8.43 4.01
CA GLY A 597 18.74 8.82 4.16
C GLY A 597 19.28 8.71 5.59
N ASP A 598 20.58 8.74 5.74
CA ASP A 598 21.27 8.66 7.04
C ASP A 598 20.85 9.83 7.97
N PRO A 599 20.32 9.57 9.19
CA PRO A 599 19.94 10.61 10.15
C PRO A 599 21.08 11.58 10.48
N LEU A 600 22.34 11.14 10.48
CA LEU A 600 23.49 12.03 10.76
C LEU A 600 23.70 13.09 9.68
N LEU A 601 23.06 12.96 8.52
CA LEU A 601 23.11 13.95 7.45
C LEU A 601 21.99 15.01 7.55
N ARG A 602 21.02 14.87 8.50
CA ARG A 602 19.97 15.87 8.69
C ARG A 602 20.58 17.20 9.16
N PRO A 603 20.24 18.37 8.55
CA PRO A 603 20.71 19.66 9.05
C PRO A 603 20.40 19.86 10.54
N VAL A 604 21.34 20.45 11.30
CA VAL A 604 21.15 20.66 12.76
C VAL A 604 19.94 21.56 13.01
N GLU A 605 19.78 22.59 12.21
CA GLU A 605 18.68 23.55 12.30
C GLU A 605 17.32 22.89 12.09
N SER A 606 17.27 21.84 11.24
CA SER A 606 16.04 21.06 11.04
C SER A 606 15.70 20.18 12.24
N VAL A 607 16.72 19.61 12.91
CA VAL A 607 16.50 18.84 14.16
C VAL A 607 16.02 19.75 15.27
N GLU A 608 16.64 20.93 15.42
CA GLU A 608 16.23 21.93 16.43
C GLU A 608 14.82 22.43 16.19
N ALA A 609 14.44 22.66 14.92
CA ALA A 609 13.08 23.06 14.55
C ALA A 609 12.06 21.96 14.88
N ASP A 610 12.35 20.69 14.56
CA ASP A 610 11.46 19.57 14.87
C ASP A 610 11.22 19.42 16.38
N VAL A 611 12.27 19.64 17.21
CA VAL A 611 12.10 19.65 18.68
C VAL A 611 11.26 20.82 19.13
N ALA A 612 11.51 22.02 18.60
CA ALA A 612 10.78 23.23 19.00
C ALA A 612 9.30 23.19 18.58
N GLU A 613 8.99 22.54 17.45
CA GLU A 613 7.63 22.40 16.91
C GLU A 613 6.89 21.16 17.48
N GLY A 614 7.56 20.32 18.28
CA GLY A 614 6.96 19.14 18.90
C GLY A 614 6.82 17.92 17.98
N HIS A 615 7.54 17.87 16.86
CA HIS A 615 7.61 16.70 15.98
C HIS A 615 8.62 15.66 16.49
N LEU A 616 9.58 16.09 17.28
CA LEU A 616 10.67 15.25 17.80
C LEU A 616 10.84 15.48 19.31
N LEU A 617 10.95 14.40 20.07
CA LEU A 617 11.28 14.49 21.50
C LEU A 617 12.74 14.95 21.68
N PRO A 618 13.06 15.79 22.68
CA PRO A 618 14.38 16.40 22.82
C PRO A 618 15.56 15.43 22.86
N GLU A 619 15.39 14.27 23.48
CA GLU A 619 16.45 13.24 23.58
C GLU A 619 16.92 12.69 22.24
N TYR A 620 16.08 12.71 21.19
CA TYR A 620 16.43 12.25 19.86
C TYR A 620 17.54 13.10 19.21
N ALA A 621 17.61 14.38 19.55
CA ALA A 621 18.63 15.29 19.02
C ALA A 621 20.05 14.75 19.29
N GLU A 622 20.28 14.15 20.47
CA GLU A 622 21.59 13.57 20.84
C GLU A 622 21.66 12.06 20.58
N THR A 623 20.64 11.29 20.94
CA THR A 623 20.73 9.82 20.84
C THR A 623 20.73 9.33 19.40
N VAL A 624 19.97 9.97 18.53
CA VAL A 624 19.79 9.54 17.13
C VAL A 624 20.54 10.45 16.16
N TYR A 625 20.38 11.77 16.27
CA TYR A 625 20.94 12.73 15.31
C TYR A 625 22.34 13.23 15.69
N ALA A 626 22.79 12.96 16.93
CA ALA A 626 24.11 13.32 17.45
C ALA A 626 24.50 14.78 17.12
N VAL A 627 23.61 15.72 17.44
CA VAL A 627 23.74 17.13 17.07
C VAL A 627 25.06 17.74 17.57
N ALA A 628 25.52 17.34 18.79
CA ALA A 628 26.74 17.87 19.39
C ALA A 628 28.03 17.42 18.69
N ASP A 629 28.14 16.15 18.27
CA ASP A 629 29.35 15.61 17.64
C ASP A 629 29.08 14.45 16.67
N ARG A 630 28.69 14.77 15.46
CA ARG A 630 28.40 13.78 14.38
C ARG A 630 29.62 13.02 13.90
N PRO A 631 30.83 13.66 13.76
CA PRO A 631 32.01 12.91 13.39
C PRO A 631 32.37 11.83 14.41
N ALA A 632 32.28 12.11 15.71
CA ALA A 632 32.50 11.10 16.75
C ALA A 632 31.47 9.96 16.66
N ARG A 633 30.19 10.27 16.45
CA ARG A 633 29.15 9.26 16.27
C ARG A 633 29.38 8.40 15.03
N MET A 634 29.85 8.99 13.92
CA MET A 634 30.16 8.24 12.69
C MET A 634 31.34 7.25 12.96
N ALA A 635 32.37 7.68 13.68
CA ALA A 635 33.47 6.81 14.09
C ALA A 635 33.02 5.71 15.06
N GLU A 636 32.14 6.04 16.02
CA GLU A 636 31.56 5.08 16.96
C GLU A 636 30.77 4.00 16.21
N ARG A 637 29.96 4.38 15.21
CA ARG A 637 29.21 3.44 14.35
C ARG A 637 30.16 2.40 13.73
N LEU A 638 31.24 2.82 13.10
CA LEU A 638 32.26 1.90 12.55
C LEU A 638 32.81 0.95 13.59
N GLY A 639 33.06 1.43 14.81
CA GLY A 639 33.54 0.58 15.92
C GLY A 639 32.52 -0.45 16.41
N GLN A 640 31.23 -0.27 16.07
CA GLN A 640 30.12 -1.17 16.43
C GLN A 640 29.70 -2.11 15.29
N THR A 641 30.32 -2.02 14.13
CA THR A 641 30.05 -2.87 12.98
C THR A 641 31.02 -4.04 12.89
N VAL A 642 30.59 -5.08 12.21
CA VAL A 642 31.42 -6.21 11.77
C VAL A 642 31.30 -6.36 10.25
N PRO A 643 32.29 -7.01 9.58
CA PRO A 643 32.12 -7.38 8.16
C PRO A 643 30.85 -8.23 7.96
N ALA A 644 30.06 -7.95 6.94
CA ALA A 644 28.78 -8.65 6.73
C ALA A 644 28.93 -10.17 6.58
N PHE A 645 30.04 -10.66 6.00
CA PHE A 645 30.33 -12.09 5.91
C PHE A 645 30.61 -12.74 7.27
N GLU A 646 31.19 -12.02 8.20
CA GLU A 646 31.43 -12.52 9.57
C GLU A 646 30.10 -12.66 10.33
N TRP A 647 29.25 -11.65 10.26
CA TRP A 647 27.90 -11.70 10.80
C TRP A 647 27.08 -12.84 10.17
N TRP A 648 27.16 -13.01 8.83
CA TRP A 648 26.46 -14.04 8.09
C TRP A 648 26.76 -15.46 8.61
N GLN A 649 28.01 -15.77 8.93
CA GLN A 649 28.39 -17.09 9.46
C GLN A 649 27.65 -17.41 10.77
N GLY A 650 27.56 -16.45 11.69
CA GLY A 650 26.81 -16.60 12.93
C GLY A 650 25.30 -16.82 12.71
N GLN A 651 24.72 -16.11 11.76
CA GLN A 651 23.31 -16.26 11.41
C GLN A 651 23.03 -17.61 10.73
N ARG A 652 23.91 -18.07 9.85
CA ARG A 652 23.82 -19.40 9.25
C ARG A 652 23.79 -20.51 10.31
N ASP A 653 24.67 -20.43 11.28
CA ASP A 653 24.71 -21.41 12.38
C ASP A 653 23.42 -21.37 13.21
N ARG A 654 22.86 -20.21 13.46
CA ARG A 654 21.57 -20.01 14.13
C ARG A 654 20.40 -20.65 13.35
N VAL A 655 20.36 -20.44 12.04
CA VAL A 655 19.35 -21.06 11.16
C VAL A 655 19.47 -22.58 11.17
N LEU A 656 20.69 -23.12 11.07
CA LEU A 656 20.97 -24.57 11.12
C LEU A 656 20.61 -25.21 12.48
N ALA A 657 20.76 -24.44 13.57
CA ALA A 657 20.39 -24.90 14.90
C ALA A 657 18.87 -24.85 15.17
N GLY A 658 18.07 -24.24 14.26
CA GLY A 658 16.64 -24.02 14.47
C GLY A 658 16.34 -22.99 15.58
N ASP A 659 17.29 -22.08 15.86
CA ASP A 659 17.17 -21.05 16.90
C ASP A 659 16.37 -19.84 16.39
N LEU A 660 15.12 -20.07 15.99
CA LEU A 660 14.14 -19.07 15.58
C LEU A 660 12.84 -19.30 16.34
N ILE A 661 12.12 -18.23 16.66
CA ILE A 661 10.78 -18.37 17.26
C ILE A 661 9.81 -19.03 16.28
N ALA A 662 8.82 -19.74 16.80
CA ALA A 662 7.87 -20.52 15.98
C ALA A 662 7.19 -19.67 14.87
N PRO A 663 6.66 -18.46 15.11
CA PRO A 663 6.04 -17.67 14.05
C PRO A 663 6.97 -17.36 12.88
N VAL A 664 8.26 -17.12 13.13
CA VAL A 664 9.27 -16.85 12.10
C VAL A 664 9.62 -18.11 11.32
N ALA A 665 9.89 -19.22 12.05
CA ALA A 665 10.25 -20.50 11.44
C ALA A 665 9.09 -21.05 10.58
N GLU A 666 7.84 -20.97 11.07
CA GLU A 666 6.64 -21.38 10.33
C GLU A 666 6.44 -20.57 9.05
N MET A 667 6.59 -19.25 9.12
CA MET A 667 6.48 -18.36 7.96
C MET A 667 7.50 -18.71 6.87
N LEU A 668 8.78 -18.92 7.25
CA LEU A 668 9.84 -19.30 6.30
C LEU A 668 9.57 -20.70 5.70
N ALA A 669 9.14 -21.67 6.52
CA ALA A 669 8.77 -23.00 6.06
C ALA A 669 7.60 -22.95 5.06
N GLU A 670 6.58 -22.15 5.32
CA GLU A 670 5.44 -21.96 4.41
C GLU A 670 5.88 -21.36 3.08
N SER A 671 6.70 -20.30 3.11
CA SER A 671 7.25 -19.68 1.90
C SER A 671 8.10 -20.66 1.07
N MET A 672 8.95 -21.46 1.73
CA MET A 672 9.76 -22.49 1.04
C MET A 672 8.91 -23.60 0.45
N ARG A 673 7.83 -24.02 1.14
CA ARG A 673 6.94 -25.08 0.68
C ARG A 673 6.13 -24.64 -0.56
N LEU A 674 5.67 -23.39 -0.58
CA LEU A 674 4.84 -22.85 -1.66
C LEU A 674 5.65 -22.41 -2.88
N SER A 675 6.90 -21.98 -2.68
CA SER A 675 7.77 -21.52 -3.76
C SER A 675 9.09 -22.28 -3.83
N PRO A 676 9.24 -23.19 -4.81
CA PRO A 676 10.53 -23.84 -5.08
C PRO A 676 11.65 -22.83 -5.39
N ARG A 677 11.34 -21.69 -6.00
CA ARG A 677 12.30 -20.60 -6.26
C ARG A 677 12.80 -20.02 -4.93
N PHE A 678 11.90 -19.62 -4.04
CA PHE A 678 12.27 -19.07 -2.72
C PHE A 678 13.06 -20.08 -1.91
N ALA A 679 12.64 -21.37 -1.91
CA ALA A 679 13.36 -22.45 -1.23
C ALA A 679 14.81 -22.60 -1.73
N ALA A 680 15.03 -22.58 -3.06
CA ALA A 680 16.34 -22.67 -3.64
C ALA A 680 17.21 -21.43 -3.30
N GLU A 681 16.64 -20.23 -3.40
CA GLU A 681 17.32 -18.97 -3.04
C GLU A 681 17.68 -18.93 -1.54
N TYR A 682 16.75 -19.36 -0.67
CA TYR A 682 16.95 -19.41 0.79
C TYR A 682 18.08 -20.37 1.17
N ARG A 683 18.03 -21.62 0.65
CA ARG A 683 19.09 -22.61 0.91
C ARG A 683 20.42 -22.16 0.33
N GLY A 684 20.44 -21.63 -0.89
CA GLY A 684 21.64 -21.11 -1.51
C GLY A 684 22.26 -19.94 -0.77
N PHE A 685 21.46 -19.01 -0.26
CA PHE A 685 21.95 -17.86 0.50
C PHE A 685 22.61 -18.30 1.83
N TRP A 686 22.00 -19.20 2.57
CA TRP A 686 22.54 -19.69 3.85
C TRP A 686 23.48 -20.90 3.71
N ASP A 687 23.81 -21.33 2.49
CA ASP A 687 24.64 -22.55 2.24
C ASP A 687 24.11 -23.75 3.04
N LEU A 688 22.81 -24.02 2.90
CA LEU A 688 22.12 -25.12 3.58
C LEU A 688 22.05 -26.36 2.70
N PRO A 689 21.87 -27.58 3.29
CA PRO A 689 21.60 -28.81 2.54
C PRO A 689 20.40 -28.66 1.62
N GLU A 690 20.40 -29.37 0.49
CA GLU A 690 19.28 -29.37 -0.48
C GLU A 690 17.96 -29.84 0.13
N ASP A 691 18.03 -30.74 1.12
CA ASP A 691 16.91 -31.31 1.85
C ASP A 691 16.61 -30.57 3.19
N PHE A 692 17.23 -29.40 3.41
CA PHE A 692 16.95 -28.62 4.62
C PHE A 692 15.48 -28.20 4.66
N GLU A 693 14.82 -28.49 5.77
CA GLU A 693 13.47 -28.05 6.13
C GLU A 693 13.46 -27.59 7.59
N PHE A 694 12.59 -26.64 7.92
CA PHE A 694 12.37 -26.26 9.31
C PHE A 694 11.56 -27.35 10.03
N ASP A 695 11.99 -27.70 11.25
CA ASP A 695 11.24 -28.63 12.13
C ASP A 695 10.08 -27.88 12.81
N VAL A 696 9.06 -27.60 12.02
CA VAL A 696 7.84 -26.91 12.47
C VAL A 696 6.61 -27.77 12.17
N PRO A 697 5.55 -27.71 13.01
CA PRO A 697 4.32 -28.40 12.71
C PRO A 697 3.78 -27.92 11.34
N THR A 698 3.53 -28.86 10.45
CA THR A 698 2.81 -28.53 9.22
C THR A 698 1.43 -28.03 9.62
N PRO A 699 1.06 -26.78 9.32
CA PRO A 699 -0.27 -26.31 9.66
C PRO A 699 -1.31 -27.23 9.02
N THR A 700 -2.29 -27.64 9.80
CA THR A 700 -3.42 -28.47 9.33
C THR A 700 -4.34 -27.68 8.38
N VAL A 701 -3.86 -26.58 7.85
CA VAL A 701 -4.46 -25.75 6.83
C VAL A 701 -4.29 -26.45 5.47
N ALA A 702 -4.61 -27.74 5.47
CA ALA A 702 -4.56 -28.49 4.25
C ALA A 702 -5.59 -27.94 3.27
N ALA A 703 -5.14 -27.70 2.14
CA ALA A 703 -5.64 -27.80 0.76
C ALA A 703 -7.08 -28.36 0.48
N THR A 704 -7.94 -28.53 1.46
CA THR A 704 -9.18 -29.30 1.32
C THR A 704 -10.47 -28.53 1.56
N ALA A 705 -10.38 -27.25 1.91
CA ALA A 705 -11.56 -26.41 2.10
C ALA A 705 -11.80 -25.50 0.88
N SER A 706 -11.78 -26.08 -0.32
CA SER A 706 -12.19 -25.37 -1.54
C SER A 706 -13.68 -25.57 -1.83
N ARG A 707 -14.31 -24.52 -2.34
CA ARG A 707 -15.62 -24.63 -2.96
C ARG A 707 -15.48 -25.38 -4.29
N PRO A 708 -16.34 -26.36 -4.61
CA PRO A 708 -16.37 -26.88 -5.98
C PRO A 708 -16.87 -25.76 -6.89
N GLY A 709 -16.01 -25.25 -7.74
CA GLY A 709 -16.34 -24.11 -8.60
C GLY A 709 -15.55 -24.06 -9.89
N LYS A 710 -16.05 -23.28 -10.84
CA LYS A 710 -15.36 -22.90 -12.06
C LYS A 710 -14.12 -22.06 -11.74
N VAL A 711 -13.17 -22.00 -12.67
CA VAL A 711 -11.91 -21.23 -12.59
C VAL A 711 -12.18 -19.82 -12.05
N SER A 712 -11.50 -19.43 -10.98
CA SER A 712 -11.62 -18.07 -10.44
C SER A 712 -11.21 -17.03 -11.48
N PRO A 713 -11.78 -15.83 -11.47
CA PRO A 713 -11.38 -14.71 -12.34
C PRO A 713 -9.88 -14.44 -12.31
N ALA A 714 -9.29 -14.65 -11.16
CA ALA A 714 -7.87 -14.52 -10.92
C ALA A 714 -6.99 -15.50 -11.69
N ALA A 715 -7.39 -16.76 -11.81
CA ALA A 715 -6.68 -17.73 -12.61
C ALA A 715 -6.76 -17.39 -14.10
N SER A 716 -7.88 -16.81 -14.54
CA SER A 716 -8.07 -16.31 -15.90
C SER A 716 -7.23 -15.06 -16.18
N ALA A 717 -7.19 -14.10 -15.27
CA ALA A 717 -6.34 -12.90 -15.39
C ALA A 717 -4.83 -13.26 -15.39
N ALA A 718 -4.40 -14.18 -14.51
CA ALA A 718 -3.02 -14.66 -14.47
C ALA A 718 -2.65 -15.41 -15.77
N ARG A 719 -3.56 -16.15 -16.36
CA ARG A 719 -3.36 -16.84 -17.64
C ARG A 719 -3.23 -15.84 -18.79
N TYR A 720 -4.11 -14.86 -18.87
CA TYR A 720 -4.07 -13.79 -19.86
C TYR A 720 -2.72 -13.02 -19.80
N LEU A 721 -2.31 -12.61 -18.61
CA LEU A 721 -1.04 -11.91 -18.39
C LEU A 721 0.19 -12.80 -18.66
N ALA A 722 0.09 -14.12 -18.44
CA ALA A 722 1.16 -15.07 -18.74
C ALA A 722 1.30 -15.33 -20.26
N GLU A 723 0.20 -15.39 -20.99
CA GLU A 723 0.19 -15.58 -22.44
C GLU A 723 0.68 -14.33 -23.19
N ALA A 724 0.42 -13.12 -22.64
CA ALA A 724 0.95 -11.86 -23.17
C ALA A 724 2.49 -11.73 -23.09
N LYS A 725 3.19 -12.61 -22.37
CA LYS A 725 4.67 -12.64 -22.29
C LYS A 725 5.36 -12.96 -23.63
N ALA A 726 4.66 -13.51 -24.61
CA ALA A 726 5.26 -13.93 -25.88
C ALA A 726 5.32 -12.81 -26.94
N PHE A 727 4.85 -11.61 -26.61
CA PHE A 727 4.71 -10.52 -27.59
C PHE A 727 5.99 -9.66 -27.71
N VAL A 728 6.41 -9.38 -28.96
CA VAL A 728 7.51 -8.45 -29.28
C VAL A 728 6.96 -7.03 -29.35
N PRO A 729 7.53 -6.05 -28.62
CA PRO A 729 6.96 -4.71 -28.52
C PRO A 729 7.04 -3.92 -29.83
N ASP A 730 6.00 -3.13 -30.05
CA ASP A 730 6.04 -2.06 -31.04
C ASP A 730 6.87 -0.88 -30.52
N ASP A 731 7.92 -0.54 -31.23
CA ASP A 731 8.79 0.60 -30.97
C ASP A 731 8.19 1.94 -31.46
N GLY A 732 6.87 2.10 -31.34
CA GLY A 732 6.20 3.35 -31.66
C GLY A 732 6.97 4.52 -31.04
N ASP A 733 7.57 5.34 -31.91
CA ASP A 733 8.41 6.48 -31.59
C ASP A 733 7.57 7.48 -30.77
N VAL A 734 7.80 7.50 -29.47
CA VAL A 734 7.20 8.53 -28.61
C VAL A 734 8.02 9.80 -28.87
N SER A 735 7.54 10.64 -29.78
CA SER A 735 8.11 11.96 -29.98
C SER A 735 8.13 12.70 -28.64
N ALA A 736 9.33 12.92 -28.12
CA ALA A 736 9.53 13.68 -26.91
C ALA A 736 8.97 15.09 -27.13
N ALA A 737 7.91 15.44 -26.39
CA ALA A 737 7.59 16.84 -26.23
C ALA A 737 8.81 17.48 -25.55
N GLU A 738 9.42 18.47 -26.19
CA GLU A 738 10.60 19.19 -25.67
C GLU A 738 10.16 20.01 -24.44
N GLY A 739 10.30 19.43 -23.25
CA GLY A 739 10.22 20.17 -21.99
C GLY A 739 11.57 20.77 -21.63
N THR A 740 11.58 21.82 -20.82
CA THR A 740 12.80 22.42 -20.30
C THR A 740 13.51 21.42 -19.39
N THR A 741 14.71 21.00 -19.74
CA THR A 741 15.52 20.08 -18.94
C THR A 741 15.87 20.70 -17.59
N VAL A 742 15.62 19.99 -16.49
CA VAL A 742 16.08 20.39 -15.15
C VAL A 742 17.61 20.28 -15.10
N THR A 743 18.29 21.40 -14.84
CA THR A 743 19.75 21.48 -14.90
C THR A 743 20.42 20.82 -13.70
N ALA A 744 21.71 20.47 -13.82
CA ALA A 744 22.52 19.95 -12.72
C ALA A 744 22.54 20.89 -11.50
N ASP A 745 22.54 22.22 -11.72
CA ASP A 745 22.50 23.20 -10.63
C ASP A 745 21.18 23.09 -9.83
N VAL A 746 20.05 23.00 -10.51
CA VAL A 746 18.73 22.84 -9.88
C VAL A 746 18.65 21.50 -9.11
N LEU A 747 19.15 20.41 -9.68
CA LEU A 747 19.22 19.11 -9.00
C LEU A 747 20.15 19.17 -7.78
N GLY A 748 21.30 19.82 -7.91
CA GLY A 748 22.24 20.06 -6.82
C GLY A 748 21.63 20.86 -5.67
N ASP A 749 20.97 21.97 -5.99
CA ASP A 749 20.29 22.82 -5.01
C ASP A 749 19.09 22.12 -4.34
N MET A 750 18.40 21.25 -5.09
CA MET A 750 17.33 20.41 -4.54
C MET A 750 17.88 19.38 -3.56
N LEU A 751 18.98 18.71 -3.90
CA LEU A 751 19.65 17.71 -3.04
C LEU A 751 20.23 18.37 -1.77
N ASP A 752 20.71 19.61 -1.87
CA ASP A 752 21.24 20.37 -0.74
C ASP A 752 20.15 21.05 0.13
N GLY A 753 18.87 20.85 -0.20
CA GLY A 753 17.75 21.45 0.53
C GLY A 753 17.66 22.98 0.39
N LYS A 754 18.27 23.56 -0.65
CA LYS A 754 18.26 25.02 -0.90
C LYS A 754 16.97 25.50 -1.58
N LEU A 755 16.21 24.59 -2.19
CA LEU A 755 14.95 24.93 -2.83
C LEU A 755 13.80 24.95 -1.84
N SER A 756 12.92 25.95 -1.98
CA SER A 756 11.68 25.98 -1.20
C SER A 756 10.74 24.84 -1.62
N ARG A 757 9.82 24.43 -0.70
CA ARG A 757 8.77 23.44 -1.02
C ARG A 757 8.01 23.78 -2.29
N ARG A 758 7.75 25.08 -2.53
CA ARG A 758 7.07 25.54 -3.75
C ARG A 758 7.89 25.25 -5.00
N ALA A 759 9.19 25.55 -4.98
CA ALA A 759 10.08 25.31 -6.13
C ALA A 759 10.22 23.79 -6.41
N VAL A 760 10.32 22.95 -5.39
CA VAL A 760 10.29 21.48 -5.54
C VAL A 760 8.98 21.03 -6.18
N LYS A 761 7.82 21.55 -5.74
CA LYS A 761 6.52 21.25 -6.36
C LYS A 761 6.42 21.70 -7.81
N GLU A 762 7.02 22.82 -8.17
CA GLU A 762 7.06 23.28 -9.56
C GLU A 762 7.86 22.31 -10.44
N VAL A 763 8.98 21.78 -9.95
CA VAL A 763 9.74 20.71 -10.65
C VAL A 763 8.91 19.41 -10.71
N GLN A 764 8.27 19.04 -9.62
CA GLN A 764 7.43 17.83 -9.53
C GLN A 764 6.23 17.88 -10.49
N SER A 765 5.60 19.05 -10.64
CA SER A 765 4.47 19.25 -11.56
C SER A 765 4.90 19.48 -13.01
N GLY A 766 6.19 19.67 -13.24
CA GLY A 766 6.76 19.92 -14.57
C GLY A 766 6.84 18.66 -15.42
N PHE A 767 7.12 18.87 -16.71
CA PHE A 767 7.35 17.77 -17.64
C PHE A 767 8.58 16.95 -17.24
N LYS A 768 8.49 15.61 -17.33
CA LYS A 768 9.60 14.71 -17.02
C LYS A 768 10.53 14.58 -18.23
N ASP A 769 11.62 15.33 -18.20
CA ASP A 769 12.56 15.47 -19.31
C ASP A 769 13.43 14.21 -19.52
N THR A 770 13.84 13.98 -20.77
CA THR A 770 14.68 12.84 -21.16
C THR A 770 16.16 13.05 -20.86
N GLY A 771 16.60 14.28 -20.63
CA GLY A 771 17.99 14.63 -20.30
C GLY A 771 18.35 14.50 -18.82
N ARG A 772 17.38 14.20 -17.97
CA ARG A 772 17.51 14.14 -16.51
C ARG A 772 18.66 13.27 -16.04
N PHE A 773 18.83 12.10 -16.63
CA PHE A 773 19.89 11.16 -16.25
C PHE A 773 21.29 11.73 -16.39
N ASP A 774 21.59 12.40 -17.51
CA ASP A 774 22.92 12.98 -17.74
C ASP A 774 23.21 14.12 -16.75
N GLN A 775 22.20 14.95 -16.45
CA GLN A 775 22.32 16.01 -15.42
C GLN A 775 22.53 15.41 -14.04
N TRP A 776 21.83 14.32 -13.71
CA TRP A 776 21.97 13.62 -12.44
C TRP A 776 23.36 13.01 -12.26
N ILE A 777 23.88 12.31 -13.26
CA ILE A 777 25.25 11.76 -13.23
C ILE A 777 26.28 12.89 -13.06
N ALA A 778 26.11 14.03 -13.72
CA ALA A 778 27.01 15.18 -13.55
C ALA A 778 26.99 15.71 -12.09
N VAL A 779 25.84 15.78 -11.44
CA VAL A 779 25.73 16.18 -10.03
C VAL A 779 26.44 15.20 -9.12
N LEU A 780 26.23 13.90 -9.31
CA LEU A 780 26.87 12.86 -8.47
C LEU A 780 28.39 12.82 -8.66
N GLN A 781 28.86 12.87 -9.93
CA GLN A 781 30.28 12.86 -10.24
C GLN A 781 31.02 14.07 -9.64
N ALA A 782 30.40 15.22 -9.58
CA ALA A 782 30.98 16.43 -8.98
C ALA A 782 31.10 16.37 -7.45
N ARG A 783 30.42 15.43 -6.79
CA ARG A 783 30.37 15.28 -5.33
C ARG A 783 31.34 14.23 -4.77
N VAL A 784 31.93 13.40 -5.62
CA VAL A 784 32.88 12.36 -5.23
C VAL A 784 34.33 12.83 -5.48
N ALA A 785 35.27 12.32 -4.68
CA ALA A 785 36.67 12.70 -4.78
C ALA A 785 37.51 11.85 -5.77
N TRP A 786 36.90 10.85 -6.38
CA TRP A 786 37.52 9.93 -7.34
C TRP A 786 37.03 10.19 -8.77
N GLU A 787 37.85 9.81 -9.79
CA GLU A 787 37.67 10.20 -11.20
C GLU A 787 37.00 9.11 -12.06
N ASP A 788 36.89 7.87 -11.58
CA ASP A 788 36.26 6.79 -12.34
C ASP A 788 34.80 7.16 -12.67
N PRO A 789 34.33 6.96 -13.93
CA PRO A 789 33.01 7.44 -14.33
C PRO A 789 31.88 6.68 -13.63
N ILE A 790 30.96 7.41 -13.04
CA ILE A 790 29.69 6.90 -12.56
C ILE A 790 28.82 6.49 -13.74
N LEU A 791 28.42 5.24 -13.78
CA LEU A 791 27.53 4.73 -14.81
C LEU A 791 26.05 4.77 -14.35
N LEU A 792 25.79 4.40 -13.11
CA LEU A 792 24.43 4.35 -12.57
C LEU A 792 24.48 4.39 -11.04
N PRO A 793 23.74 5.27 -10.37
CA PRO A 793 23.51 5.17 -8.94
C PRO A 793 22.54 4.02 -8.63
N VAL A 794 22.85 3.23 -7.61
CA VAL A 794 22.04 2.08 -7.14
C VAL A 794 21.51 2.26 -5.72
N GLY A 795 21.79 3.42 -5.13
CA GLY A 795 21.35 3.83 -3.80
C GLY A 795 22.01 5.15 -3.42
N GLU A 796 21.62 5.76 -2.30
CA GLU A 796 22.28 6.95 -1.79
C GLU A 796 23.70 6.59 -1.36
N GLY A 797 24.69 7.28 -1.92
CA GLY A 797 26.11 7.00 -1.68
C GLY A 797 26.65 5.70 -2.32
N LEU A 798 25.91 5.10 -3.25
CA LEU A 798 26.27 3.84 -3.92
C LEU A 798 26.13 3.99 -5.45
N ASN A 799 27.24 3.73 -6.16
CA ASN A 799 27.32 3.94 -7.60
C ASN A 799 27.93 2.73 -8.30
N VAL A 800 27.34 2.30 -9.41
CA VAL A 800 28.03 1.45 -10.38
C VAL A 800 29.04 2.34 -11.12
N VAL A 801 30.31 1.95 -11.08
CA VAL A 801 31.38 2.65 -11.76
C VAL A 801 32.18 1.69 -12.66
N ARG A 802 32.77 2.25 -13.73
CA ARG A 802 33.77 1.52 -14.51
C ARG A 802 35.16 1.83 -13.95
N ARG A 803 35.79 0.85 -13.32
CA ARG A 803 37.10 1.00 -12.71
C ARG A 803 38.20 1.15 -13.78
N ALA A 804 38.93 2.27 -13.75
CA ALA A 804 39.91 2.59 -14.79
C ALA A 804 41.09 1.62 -14.84
N THR A 805 41.41 0.96 -13.72
CA THR A 805 42.59 0.07 -13.61
C THR A 805 42.47 -1.23 -14.41
N ASP A 806 41.23 -1.77 -14.55
CA ASP A 806 40.99 -3.07 -15.19
C ASP A 806 39.73 -3.10 -16.08
N GLY A 807 38.94 -2.03 -16.06
CA GLY A 807 37.71 -1.91 -16.85
C GLY A 807 36.50 -2.63 -16.26
N GLU A 808 36.60 -3.23 -15.07
CA GLU A 808 35.50 -3.95 -14.40
C GLU A 808 34.43 -2.97 -13.90
N TYR A 809 33.18 -3.43 -13.92
CA TYR A 809 32.04 -2.71 -13.36
C TYR A 809 31.86 -3.14 -11.89
N VAL A 810 31.98 -2.15 -10.98
CA VAL A 810 31.92 -2.40 -9.53
C VAL A 810 30.93 -1.43 -8.87
N ILE A 811 30.39 -1.84 -7.71
CA ILE A 811 29.65 -0.93 -6.83
C ILE A 811 30.64 -0.24 -5.92
N ARG A 812 30.70 1.09 -6.02
CA ARG A 812 31.58 1.94 -5.22
C ARG A 812 30.79 2.90 -4.36
N THR A 813 31.24 3.10 -3.12
CA THR A 813 30.68 4.12 -2.24
C THR A 813 31.19 5.51 -2.60
N ASP A 814 30.48 6.58 -2.23
CA ASP A 814 30.95 7.96 -2.41
C ASP A 814 32.31 8.22 -1.73
N ALA A 815 32.60 7.53 -0.62
CA ALA A 815 33.89 7.57 0.05
C ALA A 815 35.02 6.83 -0.69
N GLY A 816 34.74 6.15 -1.80
CA GLY A 816 35.72 5.46 -2.65
C GLY A 816 35.97 3.98 -2.31
N ALA A 817 35.15 3.35 -1.46
CA ALA A 817 35.25 1.90 -1.23
C ALA A 817 34.64 1.12 -2.39
N ASP A 818 35.42 0.29 -3.09
CA ASP A 818 34.94 -0.74 -3.99
C ASP A 818 34.37 -1.89 -3.15
N LEU A 819 33.08 -2.16 -3.24
CA LEU A 819 32.41 -3.22 -2.46
C LEU A 819 32.46 -4.56 -3.21
N CYS A 820 31.86 -4.62 -4.38
CA CYS A 820 31.70 -5.85 -5.14
C CYS A 820 31.52 -5.56 -6.63
N ARG A 821 31.35 -6.61 -7.44
CA ARG A 821 30.88 -6.48 -8.81
C ARG A 821 29.46 -5.89 -8.82
N TRP A 822 29.09 -5.22 -9.91
CA TRP A 822 27.81 -4.54 -10.06
C TRP A 822 26.58 -5.45 -9.96
N ASP A 823 26.74 -6.75 -10.23
CA ASP A 823 25.68 -7.78 -10.23
C ASP A 823 25.60 -8.59 -8.92
N GLU A 824 26.45 -8.29 -7.95
CA GLU A 824 26.47 -8.92 -6.63
C GLU A 824 25.72 -8.08 -5.59
N ASN A 825 25.28 -8.73 -4.52
CA ASN A 825 24.61 -8.03 -3.41
C ASN A 825 25.65 -7.29 -2.55
N TRP A 826 25.77 -5.98 -2.78
CA TRP A 826 26.75 -5.11 -2.12
C TRP A 826 26.69 -5.13 -0.59
N LYS A 827 25.51 -5.44 -0.01
CA LYS A 827 25.34 -5.51 1.45
C LYS A 827 26.26 -6.54 2.09
N MET A 828 26.53 -7.64 1.39
CA MET A 828 27.44 -8.69 1.86
C MET A 828 28.91 -8.26 1.92
N TYR A 829 29.27 -7.16 1.29
CA TYR A 829 30.62 -6.58 1.24
C TYR A 829 30.74 -5.28 2.04
N SER A 830 29.70 -4.91 2.76
CA SER A 830 29.64 -3.74 3.63
C SER A 830 30.00 -4.08 5.08
N ALA A 831 30.01 -3.09 5.95
CA ALA A 831 30.05 -3.25 7.38
C ALA A 831 28.63 -3.26 7.94
N VAL A 832 28.26 -4.25 8.76
CA VAL A 832 26.91 -4.41 9.30
C VAL A 832 26.87 -4.27 10.81
N ARG A 833 25.86 -3.57 11.30
CA ARG A 833 25.41 -3.59 12.69
C ARG A 833 23.99 -4.13 12.74
N VAL A 834 23.71 -5.03 13.68
CA VAL A 834 22.36 -5.57 13.85
C VAL A 834 21.80 -5.13 15.20
N ARG A 835 20.56 -4.64 15.18
CA ARG A 835 19.80 -4.34 16.39
C ARG A 835 18.81 -5.47 16.62
N ASP A 836 19.18 -6.36 17.53
CA ASP A 836 18.46 -7.61 17.84
C ASP A 836 18.13 -7.73 19.33
N THR A 837 18.19 -6.62 20.06
CA THR A 837 17.81 -6.52 21.48
C THR A 837 16.98 -5.28 21.74
N GLY A 838 16.13 -5.32 22.76
CA GLY A 838 15.37 -4.14 23.19
C GLY A 838 16.26 -2.94 23.53
N GLN A 839 17.48 -3.18 24.09
CA GLN A 839 18.43 -2.13 24.37
C GLN A 839 18.94 -1.46 23.09
N SER A 840 19.35 -2.25 22.09
CA SER A 840 19.85 -1.71 20.82
C SER A 840 18.76 -1.01 20.01
N MET A 841 17.51 -1.49 20.08
CA MET A 841 16.35 -0.82 19.47
C MET A 841 16.09 0.55 20.12
N ARG A 842 16.19 0.67 21.44
CA ARG A 842 15.97 1.95 22.15
C ARG A 842 17.01 3.03 21.86
N GLU A 843 18.12 2.71 21.25
CA GLU A 843 19.05 3.74 20.75
C GLU A 843 18.48 4.54 19.58
N VAL A 844 17.54 3.95 18.82
CA VAL A 844 16.84 4.61 17.71
C VAL A 844 15.43 5.03 18.11
N TYR A 845 14.78 4.26 18.99
CA TYR A 845 13.43 4.51 19.49
C TYR A 845 13.46 4.70 21.03
N PRO A 846 14.04 5.78 21.54
CA PRO A 846 14.27 5.92 23.00
C PRO A 846 13.01 5.80 23.84
N ARG A 847 11.90 6.37 23.37
CA ARG A 847 10.60 6.42 24.08
C ARG A 847 9.41 5.93 23.25
N MET A 848 9.65 5.53 21.99
CA MET A 848 8.58 5.07 21.11
C MET A 848 8.56 3.55 21.00
N GLY A 849 7.45 3.00 20.52
CA GLY A 849 7.32 1.59 20.22
C GLY A 849 8.29 1.15 19.13
N HIS A 850 8.95 0.05 19.35
CA HIS A 850 9.79 -0.60 18.36
C HIS A 850 9.32 -2.05 18.14
N ALA A 851 9.73 -2.66 17.03
CA ALA A 851 9.47 -4.07 16.78
C ALA A 851 10.07 -4.95 17.89
N ASP A 852 9.45 -6.09 18.14
CA ASP A 852 9.99 -7.10 19.04
C ASP A 852 11.22 -7.74 18.39
N PRO A 853 12.43 -7.68 19.02
CA PRO A 853 13.65 -8.18 18.40
C PRO A 853 13.65 -9.69 18.09
N GLU A 854 12.82 -10.48 18.76
CA GLU A 854 12.66 -11.90 18.45
C GLU A 854 11.86 -12.13 17.15
N TRP A 855 11.00 -11.15 16.80
CA TRP A 855 10.19 -11.18 15.60
C TRP A 855 10.85 -10.46 14.42
N MET A 856 11.54 -9.33 14.69
CA MET A 856 12.16 -8.51 13.66
C MET A 856 13.40 -7.78 14.16
N GLU A 857 14.50 -7.92 13.46
CA GLU A 857 15.73 -7.19 13.69
C GLU A 857 15.92 -6.05 12.69
N LEU A 858 16.77 -5.06 13.04
CA LEU A 858 17.22 -4.02 12.10
C LEU A 858 18.67 -4.30 11.72
N ARG A 859 18.92 -4.48 10.43
CA ARG A 859 20.25 -4.61 9.86
C ARG A 859 20.68 -3.28 9.26
N GLU A 860 21.68 -2.66 9.83
CA GLU A 860 22.26 -1.39 9.41
C GLU A 860 23.52 -1.67 8.58
N PHE A 861 23.47 -1.36 7.29
CA PHE A 861 24.60 -1.57 6.36
C PHE A 861 25.34 -0.25 6.16
N HIS A 862 26.63 -0.25 6.51
CA HIS A 862 27.47 0.94 6.53
C HIS A 862 28.61 0.88 5.50
N CYS A 863 28.99 2.04 5.01
CA CYS A 863 30.24 2.19 4.25
C CYS A 863 31.44 1.80 5.12
N PRO A 864 32.26 0.82 4.70
CA PRO A 864 33.37 0.34 5.53
C PRO A 864 34.50 1.36 5.72
N LEU A 865 34.56 2.44 4.90
CA LEU A 865 35.55 3.51 5.02
C LEU A 865 35.06 4.68 5.86
N SER A 866 33.79 5.11 5.68
CA SER A 866 33.32 6.35 6.30
C SER A 866 32.33 6.13 7.45
N GLY A 867 31.74 4.95 7.59
CA GLY A 867 30.66 4.69 8.55
C GLY A 867 29.31 5.28 8.17
N ALA A 868 29.18 5.90 6.99
CA ALA A 868 27.89 6.37 6.50
C ALA A 868 26.89 5.22 6.39
N LEU A 869 25.68 5.43 6.85
CA LEU A 869 24.60 4.45 6.79
C LEU A 869 23.99 4.44 5.39
N LEU A 870 24.11 3.30 4.69
CA LEU A 870 23.70 3.14 3.31
C LEU A 870 22.27 2.56 3.19
N GLU A 871 21.92 1.62 4.09
CA GLU A 871 20.59 1.01 4.12
C GLU A 871 20.25 0.49 5.51
N VAL A 872 18.95 0.51 5.84
CA VAL A 872 18.36 -0.13 7.03
C VAL A 872 17.34 -1.16 6.57
N GLU A 873 17.54 -2.41 6.95
CA GLU A 873 16.71 -3.54 6.55
C GLU A 873 15.97 -4.11 7.77
N PRO A 874 14.65 -3.82 7.93
CA PRO A 874 13.81 -4.44 8.94
C PRO A 874 13.34 -5.80 8.43
N VAL A 875 13.83 -6.89 9.00
CA VAL A 875 13.51 -8.26 8.59
C VAL A 875 13.49 -9.21 9.79
N PRO A 876 12.77 -10.34 9.70
CA PRO A 876 12.84 -11.36 10.75
C PRO A 876 14.24 -11.96 10.86
N PRO A 877 14.65 -12.40 12.05
CA PRO A 877 15.87 -13.20 12.23
C PRO A 877 15.87 -14.40 11.27
N GLY A 878 17.01 -14.68 10.65
CA GLY A 878 17.16 -15.77 9.69
C GLY A 878 16.62 -15.49 8.29
N TYR A 879 16.05 -14.31 8.00
CA TYR A 879 15.68 -13.91 6.64
C TYR A 879 16.93 -13.59 5.81
N PRO A 880 17.01 -13.98 4.50
CA PRO A 880 18.14 -13.67 3.63
C PRO A 880 18.38 -12.15 3.51
N VAL A 881 19.62 -11.74 3.27
CA VAL A 881 19.91 -10.31 2.97
C VAL A 881 19.34 -9.96 1.59
N VAL A 882 18.47 -8.97 1.56
CA VAL A 882 17.73 -8.58 0.36
C VAL A 882 18.65 -7.87 -0.63
N HIS A 883 18.70 -8.34 -1.87
CA HIS A 883 19.31 -7.61 -2.98
C HIS A 883 18.27 -6.66 -3.57
N ASP A 884 18.19 -5.46 -3.03
CA ASP A 884 17.10 -4.50 -3.28
C ASP A 884 16.96 -4.09 -4.75
N PHE A 885 18.07 -3.92 -5.45
CA PHE A 885 18.09 -3.45 -6.82
C PHE A 885 19.21 -4.13 -7.64
N LEU A 886 18.83 -4.85 -8.67
CA LEU A 886 19.74 -5.40 -9.68
C LEU A 886 19.41 -4.76 -11.03
N PRO A 887 20.19 -3.78 -11.51
CA PRO A 887 19.92 -3.11 -12.78
C PRO A 887 20.22 -4.01 -13.97
N ASP A 888 19.52 -3.78 -15.09
CA ASP A 888 19.94 -4.27 -16.40
C ASP A 888 20.71 -3.14 -17.11
N LEU A 889 22.02 -3.14 -16.94
CA LEU A 889 22.87 -2.09 -17.51
C LEU A 889 22.84 -2.06 -19.05
N SER A 890 22.84 -3.22 -19.71
CA SER A 890 22.79 -3.28 -21.16
C SER A 890 21.41 -2.87 -21.69
N GLY A 891 20.32 -3.38 -21.12
CA GLY A 891 18.97 -2.96 -21.43
C GLY A 891 18.77 -1.46 -21.24
N PHE A 892 19.36 -0.89 -20.19
CA PHE A 892 19.28 0.55 -19.93
C PHE A 892 20.05 1.36 -20.97
N TYR A 893 21.36 1.11 -21.14
CA TYR A 893 22.20 1.91 -22.03
C TYR A 893 21.86 1.68 -23.51
N GLU A 894 21.83 0.41 -23.97
CA GLU A 894 21.63 0.08 -25.37
C GLU A 894 20.15 0.07 -25.75
N GLY A 895 19.29 -0.47 -24.84
CA GLY A 895 17.85 -0.55 -25.05
C GLY A 895 17.14 0.80 -24.94
N TRP A 896 17.30 1.50 -23.81
CA TRP A 896 16.52 2.71 -23.51
C TRP A 896 17.22 4.00 -23.90
N LEU A 897 18.50 4.17 -23.57
CA LEU A 897 19.27 5.38 -23.92
C LEU A 897 19.77 5.39 -25.35
N LYS A 898 19.73 4.24 -26.07
CA LYS A 898 20.29 4.06 -27.43
C LYS A 898 21.77 4.49 -27.51
N ARG A 899 22.52 4.19 -26.46
CA ARG A 899 23.96 4.47 -26.32
C ARG A 899 24.71 3.18 -26.00
N LYS A 900 25.96 3.08 -26.46
CA LYS A 900 26.82 1.96 -26.05
C LYS A 900 27.14 2.07 -24.55
N LEU A 901 27.11 0.95 -23.83
CA LEU A 901 27.57 0.90 -22.46
C LEU A 901 29.04 1.34 -22.38
N PRO A 902 29.41 2.36 -21.59
CA PRO A 902 30.76 2.95 -21.56
C PRO A 902 31.85 1.99 -21.11
#